data_3b5beee179feeec5f849a7dcbe401029
#
_entry.id   3b5beee179feeec5f849a7dcbe401029
#
_cell.length_a   1.000
_cell.length_b   1.000
_cell.length_c   1.000
_cell.angle_alpha   90.00
_cell.angle_beta   90.00
_cell.angle_gamma   90.00
#
_symmetry.space_group_name_H-M   'P 1'
#
loop_
_entity.id
_entity.type
_entity.pdbx_description
1 polymer ?
#
loop_
_entity_poly.entity_id
_entity_poly.type
_entity_poly.pdbx_seq_one_letter_code
_entity_poly.pdbx_strand_id
1 'polypeptide(L)'
;MLAAPRGWEAQLESNQVDRVRPHRRRLPPAWKVRAPRLQLPWKLLGPFRSFSLPSQEPQRMSSGVSPAEQVAAGDMDDPAARFCVQKHSWDGLRSIIHGSRKSSGLIVSKAPHDFQFVQKHDESGPHSHRLYYLGMPYGSRENSLLYSEIPKKVRKEALLLLSWKQMLDHFQATPHHGVYSREEELLRERKRLGVFGITSYDFHSESGLFLFQASNSLFHCRDGGKNGFMVSPMKPLEIKTQCSGPRMDPKICPADPAFFSFINNSDLWVANIETGEERRLTFCHQGSANVLDDPKSAGVATFVIQEEFDRFTGCWWCPTASWEGSEGLKTLRILYEEVDESEVEVIHVPSPALEERKTDSYRYPRTGSKNPKIALKLAELQTDGQGKIVSSCEKELVQPFSSLFPKVEYIARAGWTRDGRYAWAMFLDRPQQRLQLVLLPPALFIPAPETEAQRQAAARAVPKNVQPFVIYEEVTNVWINVHDIFHPFPQAEGQQDFCFIRANECKTGFCHLYKVTVDLKTSDYDWTEPLSPTEDEFKCPIKEEVALTSGEWEVLSRHGSKIWVNEQTKLVYFQGTKDTPLEHHLYVVSYESAGEIVRLTTPGFSHSCSMSQNFDMFVSHYSSVSTPPCVHVYKLSGPDDDPLHKQPRFWASMMEAAKTKSGRTHCHPSPQEAEAGVCKSGSKPAWAAERDGVSGKQGLGLTTADCPPDYVPPEIFHFHTRADVQLYGMIYKPHTLQPGKKHPTVLFVYGGPQVQLVNNSFKGIKYLRLNTLASLGYAVVVIDGRGSCQRGLRFEGALKNQMGQVEIEDQVEGLQYVAEKYGFIDLSRVAIHGWSYGGFLSLMGLIHKPQVFKVAIAGAPVTVWMAYDTGYTERYMDVPENNQQGYEAGSVALHVEKLPNEPNRLLILHGFLDENVHFFHTNFLVSQLIRAGKPYQLQIYPNERHSIRCPESGEHYEVTLLHFLQEHL
;
A
#
# COMPACT_ATOMS: atom_id res chain seq x y z
N MET A 1 9.93 51.10 18.64
CA MET A 1 9.84 51.67 20.00
C MET A 1 9.36 50.59 20.94
N LEU A 2 10.22 50.31 21.95
CA LEU A 2 9.97 49.75 23.28
C LEU A 2 9.47 48.26 23.32
N ALA A 3 10.00 47.35 24.09
CA ALA A 3 11.25 47.18 24.84
C ALA A 3 11.22 45.74 25.34
N ALA A 4 12.35 45.06 25.36
CA ALA A 4 12.56 43.82 26.08
C ALA A 4 12.73 44.09 27.60
N PRO A 5 12.63 43.12 28.47
CA PRO A 5 13.54 43.06 29.59
C PRO A 5 14.38 41.78 29.63
N ARG A 6 15.63 42.04 30.02
CA ARG A 6 16.72 41.12 30.31
C ARG A 6 16.56 40.46 31.68
N GLY A 7 17.22 39.34 31.82
CA GLY A 7 18.09 39.05 32.90
C GLY A 7 17.64 37.98 33.85
N TRP A 8 18.48 36.96 33.99
CA TRP A 8 19.02 36.46 35.25
C TRP A 8 20.24 35.61 34.93
N GLU A 9 21.41 36.25 35.22
CA GLU A 9 22.70 35.56 35.37
C GLU A 9 22.94 35.28 36.85
N ALA A 10 23.75 34.26 37.09
CA ALA A 10 24.72 34.07 38.18
C ALA A 10 24.21 33.64 39.57
N GLN A 11 24.68 32.51 39.99
CA GLN A 11 25.52 32.40 41.19
C GLN A 11 26.39 31.14 41.18
N LEU A 12 27.67 31.35 40.87
CA LEU A 12 28.77 30.46 41.27
C LEU A 12 29.10 30.80 42.73
N GLU A 13 29.23 29.78 43.59
CA GLU A 13 30.10 29.88 44.78
C GLU A 13 30.80 28.55 45.05
N SER A 14 32.08 28.69 45.17
CA SER A 14 33.16 27.80 45.46
C SER A 14 33.08 27.12 46.83
N ASN A 15 33.59 25.90 46.94
CA ASN A 15 34.40 25.55 48.14
C ASN A 15 35.46 24.47 47.82
N GLN A 16 36.58 24.68 48.49
CA GLN A 16 37.90 24.12 48.31
C GLN A 16 38.07 22.68 48.75
N VAL A 17 38.86 22.00 47.99
CA VAL A 17 40.09 21.21 48.29
C VAL A 17 40.20 20.52 49.65
N ASP A 18 40.29 19.21 49.64
CA ASP A 18 41.25 18.47 50.40
C ASP A 18 41.83 17.25 49.72
N ARG A 19 43.15 17.16 49.64
CA ARG A 19 43.97 16.12 49.07
C ARG A 19 44.11 14.97 50.07
N VAL A 20 43.78 13.74 49.72
CA VAL A 20 44.35 12.54 50.33
C VAL A 20 44.80 11.55 49.26
N ARG A 21 46.06 11.09 49.42
CA ARG A 21 46.78 10.16 48.55
C ARG A 21 46.29 8.69 48.66
N PRO A 22 46.69 7.79 47.75
CA PRO A 22 45.91 6.62 47.38
C PRO A 22 46.26 5.36 48.14
N HIS A 23 45.28 4.57 48.55
CA HIS A 23 45.47 3.19 48.96
C HIS A 23 45.12 2.26 47.79
N ARG A 24 46.13 1.50 47.31
CA ARG A 24 45.98 0.37 46.45
C ARG A 24 45.05 -0.67 47.10
N ARG A 25 43.90 -0.93 46.50
CA ARG A 25 43.15 -2.18 46.72
C ARG A 25 43.02 -2.95 45.43
N ARG A 26 43.33 -4.23 45.54
CA ARG A 26 43.31 -5.24 44.46
C ARG A 26 41.92 -5.37 43.84
N LEU A 27 41.85 -5.43 42.51
CA LEU A 27 40.67 -5.78 41.73
C LEU A 27 40.37 -7.26 41.91
N PRO A 28 39.09 -7.68 42.07
CA PRO A 28 38.66 -9.05 41.97
C PRO A 28 38.60 -9.50 40.52
N PRO A 29 38.63 -10.83 40.23
CA PRO A 29 38.82 -11.36 38.89
C PRO A 29 37.62 -11.15 37.99
N ALA A 30 37.92 -10.93 36.72
CA ALA A 30 37.02 -10.69 35.60
C ALA A 30 35.84 -11.68 35.59
N TRP A 31 34.64 -11.14 35.59
CA TRP A 31 33.43 -11.83 35.20
C TRP A 31 33.46 -12.04 33.66
N LYS A 32 33.62 -13.27 33.25
CA LYS A 32 33.35 -13.68 31.89
C LYS A 32 31.85 -13.59 31.64
N VAL A 33 31.39 -12.49 31.10
CA VAL A 33 30.05 -12.40 30.52
C VAL A 33 30.05 -13.29 29.28
N ARG A 34 29.42 -14.45 29.37
CA ARG A 34 29.06 -15.26 28.20
C ARG A 34 27.98 -14.47 27.43
N ALA A 35 28.32 -13.97 26.26
CA ALA A 35 27.32 -13.52 25.31
C ALA A 35 26.37 -14.67 24.99
N PRO A 36 25.07 -14.48 24.98
CA PRO A 36 24.15 -15.50 24.51
C PRO A 36 24.46 -15.78 23.05
N ARG A 37 24.83 -16.98 22.74
CA ARG A 37 24.91 -17.50 21.36
C ARG A 37 23.47 -17.57 20.85
N LEU A 38 23.09 -16.68 19.97
CA LEU A 38 21.94 -16.84 19.09
C LEU A 38 22.19 -18.12 18.26
N GLN A 39 21.58 -19.22 18.65
CA GLN A 39 21.53 -20.44 17.88
C GLN A 39 20.43 -20.27 16.82
N LEU A 40 20.83 -19.85 15.60
CA LEU A 40 20.09 -20.24 14.43
C LEU A 40 20.10 -21.77 14.34
N PRO A 41 19.06 -22.42 13.86
CA PRO A 41 19.03 -23.86 13.71
C PRO A 41 19.97 -24.31 12.60
N TRP A 42 21.26 -24.43 12.93
CA TRP A 42 22.35 -24.87 12.03
C TRP A 42 22.32 -26.36 11.69
N LYS A 43 21.19 -27.04 11.79
CA LYS A 43 21.12 -28.47 11.47
C LYS A 43 21.15 -28.78 9.96
N LEU A 44 21.14 -27.77 9.08
CA LEU A 44 21.14 -27.96 7.62
C LEU A 44 22.49 -27.68 6.93
N LEU A 45 23.51 -27.21 7.64
CA LEU A 45 24.86 -27.07 7.07
C LEU A 45 25.78 -28.13 7.67
N GLY A 46 25.94 -29.23 6.96
CA GLY A 46 26.94 -30.26 7.28
C GLY A 46 28.35 -29.66 7.23
N PRO A 47 29.33 -30.27 7.92
CA PRO A 47 30.68 -29.74 7.99
C PRO A 47 31.36 -29.75 6.63
N PHE A 48 31.82 -28.60 6.19
CA PHE A 48 32.68 -28.46 5.00
C PHE A 48 33.91 -29.34 5.15
N ARG A 49 33.98 -30.39 4.34
CA ARG A 49 35.24 -31.12 4.11
C ARG A 49 36.09 -30.25 3.19
N SER A 50 37.28 -29.91 3.68
CA SER A 50 38.36 -29.34 2.87
C SER A 50 38.79 -30.35 1.80
N PHE A 51 38.44 -30.06 0.54
CA PHE A 51 39.03 -30.72 -0.60
C PHE A 51 40.30 -29.98 -0.97
N SER A 52 41.47 -30.63 -0.75
CA SER A 52 42.75 -30.25 -1.34
C SER A 52 42.75 -30.74 -2.79
N LEU A 53 42.83 -29.81 -3.72
CA LEU A 53 43.04 -30.12 -5.13
C LEU A 53 44.51 -30.45 -5.38
N PRO A 54 44.83 -31.49 -6.18
CA PRO A 54 46.18 -31.70 -6.65
C PRO A 54 46.55 -30.76 -7.77
N SER A 55 47.76 -30.20 -7.69
CA SER A 55 48.40 -29.39 -8.71
C SER A 55 48.62 -30.20 -9.99
N GLN A 56 48.04 -29.81 -11.09
CA GLN A 56 48.45 -30.21 -12.43
C GLN A 56 48.79 -28.96 -13.28
N GLU A 57 49.94 -29.03 -13.92
CA GLU A 57 50.49 -28.03 -14.86
C GLU A 57 49.58 -27.84 -16.11
N PRO A 58 49.54 -26.66 -16.75
CA PRO A 58 48.71 -26.40 -17.90
C PRO A 58 49.28 -26.94 -19.19
N GLN A 59 48.67 -27.96 -19.76
CA GLN A 59 48.85 -28.31 -21.17
C GLN A 59 48.09 -27.34 -22.05
N ARG A 60 48.80 -26.67 -22.95
CA ARG A 60 48.27 -25.84 -24.04
C ARG A 60 47.41 -26.71 -24.97
N MET A 61 46.12 -26.47 -25.02
CA MET A 61 45.29 -26.88 -26.14
C MET A 61 44.79 -25.64 -26.87
N SER A 62 45.12 -25.55 -28.13
CA SER A 62 44.59 -24.62 -29.12
C SER A 62 43.14 -25.00 -29.42
N SER A 63 42.17 -24.18 -29.04
CA SER A 63 40.82 -24.28 -29.52
C SER A 63 40.50 -23.11 -30.44
N GLY A 64 40.21 -23.43 -31.71
CA GLY A 64 39.75 -22.46 -32.69
C GLY A 64 38.44 -21.82 -32.28
N VAL A 65 38.41 -20.52 -32.26
CA VAL A 65 37.21 -19.70 -32.06
C VAL A 65 36.44 -19.62 -33.38
N SER A 66 35.15 -19.89 -33.36
CA SER A 66 34.29 -19.78 -34.52
C SER A 66 34.08 -18.30 -34.92
N PRO A 67 33.83 -18.00 -36.22
CA PRO A 67 33.82 -16.61 -36.74
C PRO A 67 32.61 -15.76 -36.33
N ALA A 68 31.76 -16.19 -35.39
CA ALA A 68 30.55 -15.46 -35.02
C ALA A 68 30.71 -14.49 -33.83
N GLU A 69 31.87 -14.44 -33.17
CA GLU A 69 32.12 -13.53 -32.02
C GLU A 69 33.01 -12.33 -32.34
N GLN A 70 33.29 -12.05 -33.60
CA GLN A 70 34.12 -10.90 -34.04
C GLN A 70 33.32 -9.77 -34.67
N VAL A 71 32.12 -9.46 -34.17
CA VAL A 71 31.44 -8.23 -34.56
C VAL A 71 31.25 -7.37 -33.33
N ALA A 72 31.93 -6.23 -33.31
CA ALA A 72 31.84 -5.09 -32.39
C ALA A 72 32.89 -4.95 -31.28
N ALA A 73 34.18 -5.03 -31.67
CA ALA A 73 35.25 -4.39 -30.91
C ALA A 73 35.85 -3.18 -31.71
N GLY A 74 34.99 -2.41 -32.34
CA GLY A 74 35.35 -1.18 -33.04
C GLY A 74 34.53 -0.02 -32.47
N ASP A 75 35.17 1.02 -31.96
CA ASP A 75 34.64 2.30 -31.52
C ASP A 75 34.14 2.43 -30.06
N MET A 76 34.55 1.64 -29.10
CA MET A 76 34.10 1.84 -27.71
C MET A 76 34.98 2.78 -26.86
N ASP A 77 36.11 3.29 -27.31
CA ASP A 77 37.06 4.00 -26.46
C ASP A 77 37.50 5.40 -26.96
N ASP A 78 36.64 6.12 -27.67
CA ASP A 78 36.95 7.54 -27.93
C ASP A 78 36.49 8.39 -26.73
N PRO A 79 37.38 8.90 -25.88
CA PRO A 79 37.03 9.80 -24.77
C PRO A 79 36.31 11.07 -25.24
N ALA A 80 36.53 11.47 -26.53
CA ALA A 80 35.84 12.61 -27.10
C ALA A 80 34.35 12.37 -27.36
N ALA A 81 33.90 11.11 -27.47
CA ALA A 81 32.49 10.75 -27.62
C ALA A 81 31.70 10.69 -26.30
N ARG A 82 32.36 10.78 -25.14
CA ARG A 82 31.70 10.72 -23.83
C ARG A 82 31.20 12.10 -23.39
N PHE A 83 29.98 12.12 -22.83
CA PHE A 83 29.46 13.28 -22.11
C PHE A 83 30.05 13.31 -20.71
N CYS A 84 30.58 14.46 -20.29
CA CYS A 84 31.09 14.66 -18.94
C CYS A 84 29.98 15.35 -18.11
N VAL A 85 29.48 14.67 -17.08
CA VAL A 85 28.54 15.26 -16.12
C VAL A 85 29.28 16.35 -15.35
N GLN A 86 28.65 17.51 -15.20
CA GLN A 86 29.19 18.60 -14.39
C GLN A 86 29.25 18.15 -12.92
N LYS A 87 30.44 18.20 -12.33
CA LYS A 87 30.57 17.95 -10.88
C LYS A 87 30.14 19.18 -10.09
N HIS A 88 29.32 18.93 -9.09
CA HIS A 88 28.85 19.92 -8.14
C HIS A 88 29.45 19.64 -6.77
N SER A 89 29.71 20.71 -6.00
CA SER A 89 30.05 20.57 -4.58
C SER A 89 28.85 19.95 -3.81
N TRP A 90 29.12 19.45 -2.63
CA TRP A 90 28.04 18.93 -1.73
C TRP A 90 26.93 19.97 -1.52
N ASP A 91 27.27 21.23 -1.20
CA ASP A 91 26.30 22.31 -1.04
C ASP A 91 25.58 22.68 -2.34
N GLY A 92 26.25 22.54 -3.48
CA GLY A 92 25.64 22.70 -4.80
C GLY A 92 24.56 21.66 -5.06
N LEU A 93 24.86 20.38 -4.80
CA LEU A 93 23.90 19.28 -4.89
C LEU A 93 22.72 19.48 -3.93
N ARG A 94 23.02 19.86 -2.68
CA ARG A 94 22.01 20.16 -1.68
C ARG A 94 21.05 21.26 -2.13
N SER A 95 21.56 22.33 -2.72
CA SER A 95 20.74 23.42 -3.25
C SER A 95 19.81 22.97 -4.38
N ILE A 96 20.32 22.13 -5.30
CA ILE A 96 19.55 21.55 -6.40
C ILE A 96 18.41 20.67 -5.83
N ILE A 97 18.72 19.76 -4.91
CA ILE A 97 17.72 18.87 -4.30
C ILE A 97 16.68 19.65 -3.51
N HIS A 98 17.10 20.63 -2.72
CA HIS A 98 16.19 21.47 -1.96
C HIS A 98 15.20 22.20 -2.89
N GLY A 99 15.66 22.76 -4.01
CA GLY A 99 14.82 23.39 -5.01
C GLY A 99 13.81 22.44 -5.64
N SER A 100 14.27 21.24 -6.03
CA SER A 100 13.45 20.17 -6.59
C SER A 100 12.37 19.69 -5.60
N ARG A 101 12.73 19.42 -4.36
CA ARG A 101 11.80 18.95 -3.31
C ARG A 101 10.78 20.01 -2.94
N LYS A 102 11.17 21.29 -2.89
CA LYS A 102 10.24 22.39 -2.65
C LYS A 102 9.17 22.45 -3.73
N SER A 103 9.55 22.27 -4.99
CA SER A 103 8.61 22.26 -6.11
C SER A 103 7.69 21.04 -6.05
N SER A 104 8.18 19.85 -5.73
CA SER A 104 7.36 18.64 -5.64
C SER A 104 6.40 18.66 -4.45
N GLY A 105 6.85 19.12 -3.28
CA GLY A 105 6.03 19.24 -2.07
C GLY A 105 4.78 20.11 -2.26
N LEU A 106 4.83 21.08 -3.15
CA LEU A 106 3.67 21.90 -3.51
C LEU A 106 2.62 21.15 -4.33
N ILE A 107 2.97 20.06 -4.99
CA ILE A 107 2.10 19.32 -5.90
C ILE A 107 1.47 18.11 -5.22
N VAL A 108 2.27 17.33 -4.48
CA VAL A 108 1.86 16.05 -3.86
C VAL A 108 0.68 16.20 -2.92
N SER A 109 0.65 17.30 -2.18
CA SER A 109 -0.26 17.51 -1.08
C SER A 109 -1.58 18.15 -1.45
N LYS A 110 -1.85 18.37 -2.75
CA LYS A 110 -2.97 19.18 -3.19
C LYS A 110 -4.11 18.44 -3.87
N ALA A 111 -3.85 17.26 -4.45
CA ALA A 111 -4.90 16.52 -5.13
C ALA A 111 -5.93 15.99 -4.12
N PRO A 112 -7.21 16.33 -4.26
CA PRO A 112 -8.26 15.81 -3.41
C PRO A 112 -8.44 14.31 -3.63
N HIS A 113 -8.77 13.58 -2.55
CA HIS A 113 -8.97 12.15 -2.57
C HIS A 113 -10.05 11.73 -1.55
N ASP A 114 -10.42 10.47 -1.52
CA ASP A 114 -11.43 9.91 -0.60
C ASP A 114 -12.81 10.56 -0.77
N PHE A 115 -13.33 10.51 -1.99
CA PHE A 115 -14.55 11.18 -2.37
C PHE A 115 -15.81 10.45 -1.87
N GLN A 116 -16.76 11.22 -1.30
CA GLN A 116 -18.08 10.75 -0.90
C GLN A 116 -19.17 11.68 -1.45
N PHE A 117 -20.05 11.14 -2.30
CA PHE A 117 -21.20 11.88 -2.82
C PHE A 117 -22.38 11.76 -1.84
N VAL A 118 -23.03 12.88 -1.57
CA VAL A 118 -24.30 12.91 -0.84
C VAL A 118 -25.31 13.72 -1.64
N GLN A 119 -26.43 13.07 -2.01
CA GLN A 119 -27.48 13.73 -2.77
C GLN A 119 -28.23 14.73 -1.88
N LYS A 120 -28.57 15.89 -2.47
CA LYS A 120 -29.44 16.88 -1.84
C LYS A 120 -30.88 16.67 -2.27
N HIS A 121 -31.76 16.43 -1.30
CA HIS A 121 -33.18 16.22 -1.56
C HIS A 121 -33.99 17.50 -1.72
N ASP A 122 -33.36 18.67 -1.53
CA ASP A 122 -34.03 19.97 -1.78
C ASP A 122 -34.20 20.21 -3.29
N GLU A 123 -35.39 19.97 -3.80
CA GLU A 123 -35.71 20.19 -5.21
C GLU A 123 -35.62 21.64 -5.65
N SER A 124 -35.82 22.61 -4.75
CA SER A 124 -35.76 24.05 -5.01
C SER A 124 -34.35 24.61 -5.03
N GLY A 125 -33.40 23.94 -4.40
CA GLY A 125 -32.01 24.37 -4.28
C GLY A 125 -31.23 24.30 -5.61
N PRO A 126 -30.16 25.10 -5.77
CA PRO A 126 -29.34 25.15 -7.00
C PRO A 126 -28.40 23.97 -7.18
N HIS A 127 -28.14 23.17 -6.15
CA HIS A 127 -27.16 22.08 -6.13
C HIS A 127 -27.84 20.72 -6.02
N SER A 128 -27.26 19.72 -6.73
CA SER A 128 -27.75 18.35 -6.73
C SER A 128 -27.08 17.47 -5.67
N HIS A 129 -25.76 17.66 -5.48
CA HIS A 129 -24.97 16.87 -4.56
C HIS A 129 -24.01 17.75 -3.77
N ARG A 130 -23.66 17.28 -2.57
CA ARG A 130 -22.46 17.70 -1.84
C ARG A 130 -21.42 16.60 -1.96
N LEU A 131 -20.23 16.95 -2.40
CA LEU A 131 -19.10 16.05 -2.56
C LEU A 131 -18.11 16.33 -1.43
N TYR A 132 -17.92 15.37 -0.53
CA TYR A 132 -16.92 15.41 0.54
C TYR A 132 -15.63 14.74 0.09
N TYR A 133 -14.50 15.20 0.59
CA TYR A 133 -13.19 14.64 0.28
C TYR A 133 -12.13 15.11 1.29
N LEU A 134 -11.01 14.40 1.32
CA LEU A 134 -9.80 14.86 1.96
C LEU A 134 -8.98 15.71 0.98
N GLY A 135 -8.39 16.76 1.49
CA GLY A 135 -7.53 17.63 0.72
C GLY A 135 -6.85 18.66 1.62
N MET A 136 -5.90 19.39 1.06
CA MET A 136 -5.15 20.40 1.77
C MET A 136 -5.78 21.77 1.54
N PRO A 137 -6.30 22.43 2.59
CA PRO A 137 -6.80 23.79 2.47
C PRO A 137 -5.71 24.78 2.04
N TYR A 138 -6.12 25.87 1.38
CA TYR A 138 -5.16 26.91 0.99
C TYR A 138 -4.40 27.46 2.19
N GLY A 139 -3.08 27.49 2.10
CA GLY A 139 -2.19 27.95 3.18
C GLY A 139 -1.94 26.95 4.30
N SER A 140 -2.58 25.77 4.27
CA SER A 140 -2.31 24.67 5.18
C SER A 140 -1.19 23.76 4.66
N ARG A 141 -0.58 23.00 5.57
CA ARG A 141 0.34 21.89 5.27
C ARG A 141 -0.25 20.54 5.68
N GLU A 142 -1.50 20.53 6.13
CA GLU A 142 -2.20 19.36 6.64
C GLU A 142 -3.46 19.11 5.83
N ASN A 143 -3.76 17.84 5.62
CA ASN A 143 -5.03 17.42 5.07
C ASN A 143 -6.17 17.70 6.07
N SER A 144 -7.32 18.08 5.53
CA SER A 144 -8.54 18.30 6.28
C SER A 144 -9.76 17.80 5.49
N LEU A 145 -10.90 17.72 6.15
CA LEU A 145 -12.18 17.45 5.50
C LEU A 145 -12.67 18.69 4.77
N LEU A 146 -12.92 18.52 3.49
CA LEU A 146 -13.42 19.56 2.57
C LEU A 146 -14.69 19.08 1.90
N TYR A 147 -15.44 20.03 1.33
CA TYR A 147 -16.56 19.72 0.45
C TYR A 147 -16.69 20.68 -0.71
N SER A 148 -17.36 20.23 -1.77
CA SER A 148 -17.77 21.05 -2.90
C SER A 148 -19.24 20.83 -3.21
N GLU A 149 -19.92 21.87 -3.67
CA GLU A 149 -21.32 21.82 -4.08
C GLU A 149 -21.41 21.59 -5.58
N ILE A 150 -22.09 20.54 -6.01
CA ILE A 150 -22.28 20.21 -7.42
C ILE A 150 -23.61 20.81 -7.89
N PRO A 151 -23.61 21.72 -8.89
CA PRO A 151 -24.84 22.37 -9.38
C PRO A 151 -25.71 21.40 -10.20
N LYS A 152 -27.04 21.62 -10.14
CA LYS A 152 -28.01 20.85 -10.95
C LYS A 152 -27.90 21.12 -12.45
N LYS A 153 -27.44 22.31 -12.84
CA LYS A 153 -27.29 22.72 -14.22
C LYS A 153 -25.96 23.42 -14.45
N VAL A 154 -25.33 23.12 -15.56
CA VAL A 154 -24.07 23.71 -16.01
C VAL A 154 -24.27 24.31 -17.40
N ARG A 155 -23.72 25.50 -17.65
CA ARG A 155 -23.70 26.09 -18.98
C ARG A 155 -22.74 25.32 -19.89
N LYS A 156 -23.14 24.99 -21.10
CA LYS A 156 -22.40 24.15 -22.04
C LYS A 156 -21.03 24.73 -22.46
N GLU A 157 -20.83 26.03 -22.32
CA GLU A 157 -19.69 26.75 -22.91
C GLU A 157 -18.67 27.26 -21.89
N ALA A 158 -18.90 27.05 -20.59
CA ALA A 158 -18.01 27.52 -19.54
C ALA A 158 -17.41 26.38 -18.71
N LEU A 159 -16.10 26.38 -18.56
CA LEU A 159 -15.43 25.54 -17.58
C LEU A 159 -15.88 25.97 -16.17
N LEU A 160 -16.62 25.09 -15.49
CA LEU A 160 -17.04 25.32 -14.11
C LEU A 160 -15.98 24.76 -13.16
N LEU A 161 -15.31 25.63 -12.44
CA LEU A 161 -14.44 25.25 -11.33
C LEU A 161 -15.26 25.21 -10.05
N LEU A 162 -15.26 24.05 -9.37
CA LEU A 162 -15.89 23.90 -8.07
C LEU A 162 -15.01 24.51 -6.98
N SER A 163 -15.62 25.31 -6.12
CA SER A 163 -14.90 25.85 -4.97
C SER A 163 -14.74 24.80 -3.88
N TRP A 164 -13.53 24.69 -3.33
CA TRP A 164 -13.23 23.86 -2.17
C TRP A 164 -13.62 24.62 -0.91
N LYS A 165 -14.57 24.08 -0.17
CA LYS A 165 -15.03 24.67 1.06
C LYS A 165 -14.51 23.85 2.23
N GLN A 166 -13.99 24.52 3.24
CA GLN A 166 -13.59 23.86 4.48
C GLN A 166 -14.83 23.40 5.24
N MET A 167 -14.85 22.12 5.61
CA MET A 167 -15.88 21.57 6.49
C MET A 167 -15.56 21.85 7.94
N LEU A 168 -14.28 21.78 8.29
CA LEU A 168 -13.79 22.01 9.65
C LEU A 168 -13.18 23.40 9.78
N ASP A 169 -13.41 24.03 10.93
CA ASP A 169 -12.72 25.25 11.33
C ASP A 169 -11.23 24.97 11.58
N HIS A 170 -10.43 26.03 11.72
CA HIS A 170 -9.01 25.88 12.00
C HIS A 170 -8.77 25.13 13.31
N PHE A 171 -8.30 23.90 13.22
CA PHE A 171 -7.79 23.14 14.35
C PHE A 171 -6.55 22.37 13.91
N GLN A 172 -5.67 22.09 14.85
CA GLN A 172 -4.45 21.34 14.60
C GLN A 172 -4.77 19.85 14.54
N ALA A 173 -4.68 19.27 13.35
CA ALA A 173 -4.94 17.84 13.16
C ALA A 173 -3.68 16.97 13.38
N THR A 174 -2.48 17.53 13.23
CA THR A 174 -1.23 16.85 13.54
C THR A 174 -0.88 17.02 15.02
N PRO A 175 -0.39 15.99 15.72
CA PRO A 175 0.05 16.12 17.10
C PRO A 175 1.09 17.21 17.29
N HIS A 176 1.14 17.79 18.49
CA HIS A 176 2.16 18.76 18.85
C HIS A 176 3.57 18.18 18.61
N HIS A 177 4.43 18.94 17.96
CA HIS A 177 5.78 18.53 17.54
C HIS A 177 5.83 17.37 16.52
N GLY A 178 4.68 16.97 15.93
CA GLY A 178 4.62 15.87 14.97
C GLY A 178 4.90 14.49 15.57
N VAL A 179 4.80 14.35 16.89
CA VAL A 179 5.05 13.07 17.57
C VAL A 179 3.77 12.26 17.60
N TYR A 180 3.76 11.18 16.86
CA TYR A 180 2.69 10.18 16.88
C TYR A 180 2.98 9.11 17.92
N SER A 181 1.95 8.37 18.33
CA SER A 181 2.17 7.15 19.09
C SER A 181 2.94 6.12 18.26
N ARG A 182 3.60 5.17 18.95
CA ARG A 182 4.32 4.08 18.25
C ARG A 182 3.41 3.30 17.31
N GLU A 183 2.21 2.98 17.75
CA GLU A 183 1.21 2.22 16.99
C GLU A 183 0.80 3.00 15.73
N GLU A 184 0.59 4.31 15.86
CA GLU A 184 0.25 5.15 14.72
C GLU A 184 1.43 5.31 13.76
N GLU A 185 2.66 5.47 14.25
CA GLU A 185 3.84 5.53 13.40
C GLU A 185 4.01 4.27 12.57
N LEU A 186 3.86 3.08 13.19
CA LEU A 186 3.94 1.81 12.49
C LEU A 186 2.82 1.64 11.45
N LEU A 187 1.59 2.03 11.81
CA LEU A 187 0.47 1.97 10.87
C LEU A 187 0.67 2.93 9.68
N ARG A 188 1.20 4.13 9.94
CA ARG A 188 1.54 5.10 8.90
C ARG A 188 2.64 4.57 7.98
N GLU A 189 3.63 3.87 8.52
CA GLU A 189 4.70 3.21 7.76
C GLU A 189 4.12 2.15 6.81
N ARG A 190 3.27 1.26 7.33
CA ARG A 190 2.65 0.18 6.54
C ARG A 190 1.66 0.67 5.51
N LYS A 191 0.87 1.70 5.83
CA LYS A 191 -0.01 2.39 4.87
C LYS A 191 0.73 3.32 3.90
N ARG A 192 2.06 3.48 4.03
CA ARG A 192 2.88 4.38 3.19
C ARG A 192 2.39 5.84 3.23
N LEU A 193 1.85 6.30 4.36
CA LEU A 193 1.29 7.63 4.52
C LEU A 193 2.39 8.69 4.67
N GLY A 194 2.53 9.56 3.68
CA GLY A 194 3.49 10.68 3.69
C GLY A 194 2.87 12.04 4.01
N VAL A 195 1.54 12.10 4.24
CA VAL A 195 0.80 13.35 4.48
C VAL A 195 0.52 13.55 5.97
N PHE A 196 0.44 14.82 6.39
CA PHE A 196 0.05 15.23 7.74
C PHE A 196 -1.44 15.56 7.81
N GLY A 197 -1.97 15.64 9.03
CA GLY A 197 -3.37 15.97 9.26
C GLY A 197 -4.29 14.74 9.25
N ILE A 198 -5.53 14.93 8.81
CA ILE A 198 -6.53 13.86 8.72
C ILE A 198 -6.18 12.97 7.53
N THR A 199 -5.96 11.69 7.77
CA THR A 199 -5.55 10.72 6.75
C THR A 199 -6.67 9.79 6.31
N SER A 200 -7.72 9.67 7.12
CA SER A 200 -8.93 8.88 6.82
C SER A 200 -10.09 9.36 7.68
N TYR A 201 -11.28 9.07 7.27
CA TYR A 201 -12.51 9.31 8.04
C TYR A 201 -13.51 8.19 7.78
N ASP A 202 -14.40 7.96 8.76
CA ASP A 202 -15.58 7.14 8.59
C ASP A 202 -16.80 8.04 8.49
N PHE A 203 -17.78 7.68 7.66
CA PHE A 203 -18.93 8.52 7.35
C PHE A 203 -20.22 7.70 7.28
N HIS A 204 -21.17 8.05 8.12
CA HIS A 204 -22.52 7.49 8.07
C HIS A 204 -23.46 8.45 7.35
N SER A 205 -23.84 8.11 6.12
CA SER A 205 -24.55 9.02 5.20
C SER A 205 -25.95 9.44 5.69
N GLU A 206 -26.70 8.53 6.33
CA GLU A 206 -28.06 8.84 6.80
C GLU A 206 -28.09 9.82 7.97
N SER A 207 -27.15 9.70 8.90
CA SER A 207 -27.03 10.62 10.04
C SER A 207 -26.16 11.84 9.77
N GLY A 208 -25.40 11.84 8.67
CA GLY A 208 -24.42 12.86 8.37
C GLY A 208 -23.22 12.90 9.34
N LEU A 209 -22.99 11.81 10.08
CA LEU A 209 -21.91 11.73 11.06
C LEU A 209 -20.57 11.41 10.38
N PHE A 210 -19.56 12.21 10.69
CA PHE A 210 -18.16 11.97 10.40
C PHE A 210 -17.40 11.64 11.68
N LEU A 211 -16.58 10.61 11.62
CA LEU A 211 -15.68 10.17 12.69
C LEU A 211 -14.27 10.06 12.12
N PHE A 212 -13.28 10.66 12.78
CA PHE A 212 -11.89 10.65 12.31
C PHE A 212 -10.89 10.79 13.45
N GLN A 213 -9.67 10.35 13.20
CA GLN A 213 -8.55 10.49 14.10
C GLN A 213 -7.74 11.75 13.75
N ALA A 214 -7.38 12.53 14.75
CA ALA A 214 -6.50 13.68 14.65
C ALA A 214 -5.82 13.96 16.00
N SER A 215 -4.60 14.51 16.00
CA SER A 215 -3.87 14.90 17.22
C SER A 215 -3.82 13.83 18.33
N ASN A 216 -3.67 12.56 17.94
CA ASN A 216 -3.73 11.40 18.86
C ASN A 216 -5.08 11.22 19.59
N SER A 217 -6.15 11.85 19.10
CA SER A 217 -7.48 11.75 19.66
C SER A 217 -8.53 11.44 18.57
N LEU A 218 -9.75 11.12 18.98
CA LEU A 218 -10.88 10.91 18.07
C LEU A 218 -11.80 12.13 18.10
N PHE A 219 -12.25 12.51 16.90
CA PHE A 219 -13.14 13.65 16.70
C PHE A 219 -14.35 13.24 15.86
N HIS A 220 -15.44 13.94 16.08
CA HIS A 220 -16.64 13.80 15.24
C HIS A 220 -17.23 15.16 14.87
N CYS A 221 -17.98 15.17 13.79
CA CYS A 221 -18.86 16.29 13.40
C CYS A 221 -20.02 15.75 12.57
N ARG A 222 -21.04 16.58 12.38
CA ARG A 222 -22.25 16.20 11.60
C ARG A 222 -22.49 17.22 10.50
N ASP A 223 -22.67 16.72 9.26
CA ASP A 223 -23.06 17.53 8.11
C ASP A 223 -23.88 16.69 7.14
N GLY A 224 -25.05 17.16 6.77
CA GLY A 224 -25.99 16.39 5.96
C GLY A 224 -26.89 15.48 6.80
N GLY A 225 -27.46 14.44 6.17
CA GLY A 225 -28.43 13.55 6.79
C GLY A 225 -29.71 14.27 7.23
N LYS A 226 -30.34 13.80 8.28
CA LYS A 226 -31.60 14.36 8.82
C LYS A 226 -31.45 15.80 9.33
N ASN A 227 -30.25 16.24 9.67
CA ASN A 227 -29.99 17.58 10.23
C ASN A 227 -29.74 18.66 9.16
N GLY A 228 -29.74 18.28 7.89
CA GLY A 228 -29.46 19.19 6.78
C GLY A 228 -27.98 19.54 6.64
N PHE A 229 -27.68 20.34 5.63
CA PHE A 229 -26.32 20.71 5.27
C PHE A 229 -25.89 22.01 5.95
N MET A 230 -24.73 21.98 6.60
CA MET A 230 -24.13 23.14 7.22
C MET A 230 -23.47 24.06 6.16
N VAL A 231 -23.47 25.36 6.41
CA VAL A 231 -23.00 26.37 5.44
C VAL A 231 -21.57 26.86 5.73
N SER A 232 -21.13 26.81 6.97
CA SER A 232 -19.84 27.35 7.43
C SER A 232 -18.94 26.28 8.05
N PRO A 233 -17.63 26.52 8.10
CA PRO A 233 -16.75 25.64 8.82
C PRO A 233 -17.23 25.43 10.27
N MET A 234 -17.19 24.20 10.74
CA MET A 234 -17.59 23.81 12.10
C MET A 234 -16.40 23.35 12.92
N LYS A 235 -16.45 23.58 14.20
CA LYS A 235 -15.47 23.03 15.13
C LYS A 235 -15.79 21.55 15.35
N PRO A 236 -14.85 20.64 15.06
CA PRO A 236 -15.06 19.23 15.39
C PRO A 236 -15.10 19.04 16.91
N LEU A 237 -15.91 18.11 17.37
CA LEU A 237 -16.03 17.78 18.77
C LEU A 237 -15.08 16.62 19.09
N GLU A 238 -14.23 16.81 20.08
CA GLU A 238 -13.36 15.76 20.59
C GLU A 238 -14.17 14.77 21.42
N ILE A 239 -14.00 13.49 21.14
CA ILE A 239 -14.62 12.41 21.91
C ILE A 239 -13.76 12.20 23.16
N LYS A 240 -14.34 12.57 24.30
CA LYS A 240 -13.68 12.34 25.59
C LYS A 240 -13.56 10.84 25.85
N THR A 241 -12.50 10.45 26.57
CA THR A 241 -12.22 9.06 26.88
C THR A 241 -11.65 8.92 28.30
N GLN A 242 -11.86 7.77 28.88
CA GLN A 242 -11.18 7.31 30.09
C GLN A 242 -9.99 6.39 29.77
N CYS A 243 -9.83 6.01 28.50
CA CYS A 243 -8.74 5.16 28.05
C CYS A 243 -7.39 5.89 28.11
N SER A 244 -6.37 5.20 28.57
CA SER A 244 -4.98 5.64 28.46
C SER A 244 -4.40 5.22 27.11
N GLY A 245 -3.57 6.08 26.50
CA GLY A 245 -2.92 5.77 25.23
C GLY A 245 -3.77 6.04 23.98
N PRO A 246 -3.27 5.69 22.80
CA PRO A 246 -3.94 5.98 21.53
C PRO A 246 -5.18 5.14 21.32
N ARG A 247 -6.17 5.75 20.65
CA ARG A 247 -7.36 5.05 20.17
C ARG A 247 -7.27 4.97 18.65
N MET A 248 -7.18 3.74 18.16
CA MET A 248 -6.92 3.45 16.75
C MET A 248 -8.13 2.86 16.06
N ASP A 249 -8.15 2.91 14.74
CA ASP A 249 -9.14 2.25 13.85
C ASP A 249 -10.61 2.52 14.23
N PRO A 250 -11.04 3.80 14.41
CA PRO A 250 -12.40 4.13 14.77
C PRO A 250 -13.40 3.78 13.66
N LYS A 251 -14.54 3.17 14.01
CA LYS A 251 -15.61 2.78 13.08
C LYS A 251 -16.99 3.02 13.65
N ILE A 252 -17.82 3.73 12.89
CA ILE A 252 -19.21 3.98 13.23
C ILE A 252 -20.00 2.67 13.07
N CYS A 253 -20.90 2.38 14.02
CA CYS A 253 -21.83 1.28 13.88
C CYS A 253 -22.87 1.61 12.80
N PRO A 254 -22.94 0.84 11.68
CA PRO A 254 -23.91 1.14 10.62
C PRO A 254 -25.36 0.90 11.01
N ALA A 255 -25.63 0.03 12.01
CA ALA A 255 -26.97 -0.22 12.54
C ALA A 255 -27.43 0.83 13.56
N ASP A 256 -26.49 1.56 14.16
CA ASP A 256 -26.78 2.61 15.14
C ASP A 256 -25.60 3.60 15.22
N PRO A 257 -25.65 4.75 14.53
CA PRO A 257 -24.55 5.69 14.47
C PRO A 257 -24.27 6.44 15.78
N ALA A 258 -25.04 6.19 16.83
CA ALA A 258 -24.67 6.65 18.18
C ALA A 258 -23.47 5.86 18.73
N PHE A 259 -23.24 4.64 18.25
CA PHE A 259 -22.15 3.80 18.69
C PHE A 259 -21.02 3.77 17.66
N PHE A 260 -19.79 3.65 18.16
CA PHE A 260 -18.61 3.40 17.36
C PHE A 260 -17.65 2.47 18.11
N SER A 261 -16.85 1.72 17.38
CA SER A 261 -15.77 0.89 17.92
C SER A 261 -14.41 1.56 17.71
N PHE A 262 -13.44 1.20 18.52
CA PHE A 262 -12.03 1.57 18.38
C PHE A 262 -11.15 0.55 19.09
N ILE A 263 -9.87 0.59 18.77
CA ILE A 263 -8.84 -0.23 19.41
C ILE A 263 -8.05 0.63 20.39
N ASN A 264 -7.89 0.12 21.60
CA ASN A 264 -7.02 0.69 22.61
C ASN A 264 -6.27 -0.42 23.35
N ASN A 265 -4.94 -0.29 23.44
CA ASN A 265 -4.08 -1.30 24.06
C ASN A 265 -4.37 -2.73 23.55
N SER A 266 -4.40 -2.91 22.24
CA SER A 266 -4.62 -4.22 21.59
C SER A 266 -5.95 -4.90 21.91
N ASP A 267 -6.95 -4.17 22.42
CA ASP A 267 -8.29 -4.65 22.69
C ASP A 267 -9.37 -3.81 22.01
N LEU A 268 -10.48 -4.48 21.74
CA LEU A 268 -11.67 -3.88 21.15
C LEU A 268 -12.51 -3.16 22.20
N TRP A 269 -12.83 -1.92 21.93
CA TRP A 269 -13.69 -1.06 22.72
C TRP A 269 -14.86 -0.54 21.91
N VAL A 270 -15.92 -0.20 22.59
CA VAL A 270 -17.07 0.51 22.02
C VAL A 270 -17.39 1.73 22.86
N ALA A 271 -17.85 2.80 22.21
CA ALA A 271 -18.34 3.97 22.89
C ALA A 271 -19.63 4.50 22.23
N ASN A 272 -20.45 5.17 23.04
CA ASN A 272 -21.60 5.92 22.57
C ASN A 272 -21.22 7.41 22.48
N ILE A 273 -21.34 7.99 21.30
CA ILE A 273 -20.98 9.39 21.03
C ILE A 273 -21.89 10.36 21.83
N GLU A 274 -23.15 9.99 22.04
CA GLU A 274 -24.16 10.89 22.64
C GLU A 274 -24.09 10.88 24.17
N THR A 275 -23.93 9.69 24.77
CA THR A 275 -23.88 9.53 26.24
C THR A 275 -22.45 9.62 26.78
N GLY A 276 -21.43 9.37 25.97
CA GLY A 276 -20.02 9.29 26.39
C GLY A 276 -19.69 7.98 27.13
N GLU A 277 -20.60 7.01 27.16
CA GLU A 277 -20.35 5.70 27.80
C GLU A 277 -19.34 4.91 26.95
N GLU A 278 -18.28 4.40 27.59
CA GLU A 278 -17.25 3.55 26.97
C GLU A 278 -17.25 2.17 27.63
N ARG A 279 -17.02 1.13 26.83
CA ARG A 279 -16.92 -0.24 27.34
C ARG A 279 -15.86 -1.03 26.57
N ARG A 280 -14.94 -1.64 27.33
CA ARG A 280 -14.02 -2.65 26.80
C ARG A 280 -14.80 -3.93 26.54
N LEU A 281 -14.67 -4.48 25.32
CA LEU A 281 -15.39 -5.68 24.91
C LEU A 281 -14.53 -6.94 24.98
N THR A 282 -13.22 -6.81 24.83
CA THR A 282 -12.28 -7.94 24.86
C THR A 282 -11.20 -7.70 25.92
N PHE A 283 -10.59 -8.78 26.41
CA PHE A 283 -9.67 -8.75 27.54
C PHE A 283 -8.41 -9.57 27.23
N CYS A 284 -7.90 -9.48 26.03
CA CYS A 284 -6.69 -10.18 25.60
C CYS A 284 -5.44 -9.58 26.22
N HIS A 285 -5.40 -8.24 26.29
CA HIS A 285 -4.24 -7.50 26.78
C HIS A 285 -4.28 -7.33 28.31
N GLN A 286 -3.18 -7.69 28.98
CA GLN A 286 -3.07 -7.65 30.46
C GLN A 286 -2.56 -6.30 30.98
N GLY A 287 -2.21 -5.36 30.10
CA GLY A 287 -1.74 -4.02 30.43
C GLY A 287 -0.22 -3.88 30.51
N SER A 288 0.55 -4.88 30.07
CA SER A 288 2.01 -4.77 29.98
C SER A 288 2.41 -3.91 28.77
N ALA A 289 3.32 -2.97 28.98
CA ALA A 289 3.94 -2.23 27.88
C ALA A 289 4.98 -3.06 27.11
N ASN A 290 5.32 -4.25 27.60
CA ASN A 290 6.29 -5.14 26.97
C ASN A 290 5.58 -6.16 26.09
N VAL A 291 5.84 -6.12 24.80
CA VAL A 291 5.30 -7.07 23.79
C VAL A 291 5.60 -8.54 24.14
N LEU A 292 6.67 -8.79 24.91
CA LEU A 292 7.02 -10.14 25.33
C LEU A 292 6.03 -10.72 26.35
N ASP A 293 5.53 -9.87 27.24
CA ASP A 293 4.66 -10.27 28.34
C ASP A 293 3.17 -10.31 27.91
N ASP A 294 2.83 -9.65 26.80
CA ASP A 294 1.46 -9.45 26.35
C ASP A 294 1.32 -9.76 24.85
N PRO A 295 1.35 -11.06 24.47
CA PRO A 295 1.42 -11.46 23.06
C PRO A 295 0.05 -11.54 22.37
N LYS A 296 -1.05 -11.25 23.07
CA LYS A 296 -2.41 -11.39 22.53
C LYS A 296 -3.03 -10.04 22.18
N SER A 297 -3.85 -10.07 21.14
CA SER A 297 -4.62 -8.89 20.70
C SER A 297 -5.98 -9.27 20.14
N ALA A 298 -6.92 -8.33 20.19
CA ALA A 298 -8.24 -8.47 19.63
C ALA A 298 -8.59 -7.28 18.75
N GLY A 299 -9.09 -7.54 17.55
CA GLY A 299 -9.46 -6.51 16.59
C GLY A 299 -8.29 -5.83 15.87
N VAL A 300 -7.08 -6.35 16.02
CA VAL A 300 -5.85 -5.80 15.42
C VAL A 300 -5.31 -6.81 14.40
N ALA A 301 -5.05 -6.35 13.18
CA ALA A 301 -4.37 -7.15 12.19
C ALA A 301 -2.88 -7.30 12.54
N THR A 302 -2.31 -8.49 12.34
CA THR A 302 -0.87 -8.76 12.59
C THR A 302 0.02 -7.99 11.62
N PHE A 303 1.33 -7.94 11.92
CA PHE A 303 2.34 -7.35 11.02
C PHE A 303 2.22 -7.89 9.59
N VAL A 304 2.24 -9.21 9.43
CA VAL A 304 2.20 -9.88 8.12
C VAL A 304 0.90 -9.54 7.37
N ILE A 305 -0.22 -9.49 8.06
CA ILE A 305 -1.51 -9.14 7.44
C ILE A 305 -1.55 -7.68 7.02
N GLN A 306 -0.96 -6.79 7.79
CA GLN A 306 -0.89 -5.37 7.43
C GLN A 306 0.07 -5.11 6.27
N GLU A 307 1.26 -5.71 6.31
CA GLU A 307 2.32 -5.45 5.33
C GLU A 307 2.09 -6.20 4.02
N GLU A 308 1.70 -7.49 4.09
CA GLU A 308 1.70 -8.38 2.94
C GLU A 308 0.31 -8.64 2.33
N PHE A 309 -0.75 -8.26 3.04
CA PHE A 309 -2.14 -8.44 2.58
C PHE A 309 -2.96 -7.14 2.55
N ASP A 310 -2.38 -5.98 2.86
CA ASP A 310 -3.04 -4.67 2.86
C ASP A 310 -4.35 -4.63 3.69
N ARG A 311 -4.43 -5.39 4.77
CA ARG A 311 -5.53 -5.34 5.71
C ARG A 311 -5.10 -4.71 7.02
N PHE A 312 -5.69 -3.57 7.36
CA PHE A 312 -5.29 -2.71 8.49
C PHE A 312 -6.30 -2.72 9.63
N THR A 313 -7.33 -3.54 9.54
CA THR A 313 -8.38 -3.69 10.54
C THR A 313 -8.56 -5.15 10.93
N GLY A 314 -8.92 -5.39 12.19
CA GLY A 314 -9.27 -6.72 12.68
C GLY A 314 -10.69 -6.81 13.24
N CYS A 315 -11.56 -5.80 13.02
CA CYS A 315 -12.93 -5.82 13.51
C CYS A 315 -13.93 -5.23 12.50
N TRP A 316 -15.17 -5.77 12.49
CA TRP A 316 -16.22 -5.44 11.52
C TRP A 316 -17.58 -5.41 12.17
N TRP A 317 -18.28 -4.29 12.11
CA TRP A 317 -19.66 -4.16 12.57
C TRP A 317 -20.63 -4.94 11.69
N CYS A 318 -21.58 -5.63 12.32
CA CYS A 318 -22.76 -6.13 11.63
C CYS A 318 -23.62 -4.93 11.17
N PRO A 319 -24.04 -4.88 9.89
CA PRO A 319 -24.81 -3.76 9.37
C PRO A 319 -26.25 -3.70 9.89
N THR A 320 -26.71 -4.74 10.55
CA THR A 320 -28.08 -4.84 11.09
C THR A 320 -28.06 -5.10 12.58
N ALA A 321 -29.11 -4.62 13.28
CA ALA A 321 -29.34 -4.93 14.67
C ALA A 321 -30.50 -5.94 14.81
N SER A 322 -30.47 -6.76 15.85
CA SER A 322 -31.61 -7.58 16.25
C SER A 322 -32.27 -7.01 17.51
N TRP A 323 -33.55 -7.25 17.65
CA TRP A 323 -34.34 -6.83 18.82
C TRP A 323 -34.75 -8.07 19.61
N GLU A 324 -34.49 -8.09 20.91
CA GLU A 324 -34.75 -9.23 21.76
C GLU A 324 -35.72 -8.87 22.90
N GLY A 325 -36.65 -9.76 23.13
CA GLY A 325 -37.54 -9.75 24.30
C GLY A 325 -38.63 -8.68 24.32
N SER A 326 -39.46 -8.76 25.37
CA SER A 326 -40.53 -7.80 25.66
C SER A 326 -40.00 -6.44 26.15
N GLU A 327 -38.73 -6.35 26.49
CA GLU A 327 -38.12 -5.14 27.02
C GLU A 327 -37.51 -4.25 25.92
N GLY A 328 -37.56 -4.69 24.65
CA GLY A 328 -37.10 -3.89 23.52
C GLY A 328 -35.57 -3.64 23.51
N LEU A 329 -34.76 -4.58 24.00
CA LEU A 329 -33.33 -4.51 23.97
C LEU A 329 -32.83 -4.68 22.55
N LYS A 330 -31.92 -3.82 22.14
CA LYS A 330 -31.24 -3.83 20.82
C LYS A 330 -29.90 -4.53 20.93
N THR A 331 -29.70 -5.57 20.12
CA THR A 331 -28.44 -6.30 20.06
C THR A 331 -27.63 -5.85 18.84
N LEU A 332 -26.42 -5.34 19.07
CA LEU A 332 -25.41 -4.98 18.09
C LEU A 332 -24.29 -6.02 18.10
N ARG A 333 -23.65 -6.29 16.95
CA ARG A 333 -22.62 -7.32 16.80
C ARG A 333 -21.39 -6.78 16.13
N ILE A 334 -20.22 -7.22 16.62
CA ILE A 334 -18.91 -6.96 16.01
C ILE A 334 -18.20 -8.31 15.81
N LEU A 335 -17.92 -8.66 14.56
CA LEU A 335 -16.98 -9.73 14.26
C LEU A 335 -15.57 -9.19 14.49
N TYR A 336 -14.69 -9.97 15.12
CA TYR A 336 -13.29 -9.57 15.32
C TYR A 336 -12.36 -10.76 15.24
N GLU A 337 -11.11 -10.46 14.89
CA GLU A 337 -9.99 -11.39 14.91
C GLU A 337 -9.32 -11.33 16.27
N GLU A 338 -9.12 -12.48 16.90
CA GLU A 338 -8.23 -12.65 18.04
C GLU A 338 -6.92 -13.26 17.56
N VAL A 339 -5.82 -12.72 18.01
CA VAL A 339 -4.48 -13.13 17.61
C VAL A 339 -3.66 -13.49 18.84
N ASP A 340 -2.92 -14.61 18.76
CA ASP A 340 -1.93 -15.04 19.76
C ASP A 340 -0.55 -15.17 19.09
N GLU A 341 0.34 -14.24 19.39
CA GLU A 341 1.71 -14.18 18.90
C GLU A 341 2.74 -14.78 19.88
N SER A 342 2.30 -15.53 20.89
CA SER A 342 3.18 -16.07 21.94
C SER A 342 4.32 -16.95 21.40
N GLU A 343 4.09 -17.63 20.28
CA GLU A 343 5.07 -18.51 19.62
C GLU A 343 5.82 -17.84 18.46
N VAL A 344 5.49 -16.58 18.12
CA VAL A 344 6.15 -15.80 17.05
C VAL A 344 7.49 -15.29 17.53
N GLU A 345 8.50 -15.36 16.68
CA GLU A 345 9.84 -14.83 16.96
C GLU A 345 9.80 -13.35 17.30
N VAL A 346 10.69 -12.94 18.21
CA VAL A 346 10.84 -11.54 18.59
C VAL A 346 12.17 -11.02 18.08
N ILE A 347 12.10 -9.86 17.43
CA ILE A 347 13.28 -9.10 17.04
C ILE A 347 13.42 -7.86 17.93
N HIS A 348 14.65 -7.45 18.13
CA HIS A 348 15.01 -6.32 18.96
C HIS A 348 15.75 -5.27 18.14
N VAL A 349 15.22 -4.05 18.11
CA VAL A 349 15.84 -2.89 17.46
C VAL A 349 16.29 -1.92 18.55
N PRO A 350 17.59 -1.61 18.68
CA PRO A 350 18.06 -0.65 19.66
C PRO A 350 17.50 0.75 19.38
N SER A 351 16.92 1.40 20.39
CA SER A 351 16.46 2.78 20.25
C SER A 351 17.65 3.74 20.20
N PRO A 352 17.74 4.66 19.24
CA PRO A 352 18.79 5.67 19.19
C PRO A 352 18.56 6.82 20.17
N ALA A 353 17.39 6.90 20.83
CA ALA A 353 17.07 7.97 21.76
C ALA A 353 17.92 7.88 23.04
N LEU A 354 18.69 8.93 23.34
CA LEU A 354 19.59 8.99 24.47
C LEU A 354 18.88 8.93 25.83
N GLU A 355 17.62 9.38 25.89
CA GLU A 355 16.85 9.49 27.11
C GLU A 355 16.12 8.20 27.51
N GLU A 356 15.83 7.34 26.56
CA GLU A 356 15.17 6.07 26.79
C GLU A 356 16.11 4.92 26.40
N ARG A 357 16.74 4.31 27.38
CA ARG A 357 17.53 3.07 27.20
C ARG A 357 16.64 1.88 26.84
N LYS A 358 15.69 2.10 25.96
CA LYS A 358 14.72 1.08 25.55
C LYS A 358 15.16 0.45 24.24
N THR A 359 15.00 -0.84 24.16
CA THR A 359 15.07 -1.63 22.95
C THR A 359 13.64 -1.85 22.47
N ASP A 360 13.33 -1.45 21.26
CA ASP A 360 12.05 -1.76 20.66
C ASP A 360 12.01 -3.24 20.31
N SER A 361 10.94 -3.91 20.69
CA SER A 361 10.72 -5.31 20.40
C SER A 361 9.52 -5.46 19.49
N TYR A 362 9.65 -6.33 18.47
CA TYR A 362 8.60 -6.61 17.50
C TYR A 362 8.42 -8.12 17.38
N ARG A 363 7.16 -8.59 17.32
CA ARG A 363 6.82 -9.93 16.89
C ARG A 363 6.92 -9.98 15.38
N TYR A 364 7.79 -10.82 14.86
CA TYR A 364 8.08 -10.90 13.43
C TYR A 364 8.34 -12.34 13.02
N PRO A 365 7.41 -12.98 12.29
CA PRO A 365 7.58 -14.36 11.86
C PRO A 365 8.54 -14.42 10.68
N ARG A 366 9.77 -14.87 10.92
CA ARG A 366 10.73 -15.11 9.83
C ARG A 366 10.35 -16.35 9.07
N THR A 367 10.73 -16.39 7.81
CA THR A 367 10.57 -17.55 6.93
C THR A 367 10.94 -18.86 7.62
N GLY A 368 10.04 -19.84 7.55
CA GLY A 368 10.17 -21.15 8.20
C GLY A 368 9.80 -21.16 9.69
N SER A 369 9.58 -20.00 10.32
CA SER A 369 9.13 -19.94 11.71
C SER A 369 7.59 -20.00 11.85
N LYS A 370 7.10 -19.95 13.07
CA LYS A 370 5.66 -19.98 13.35
C LYS A 370 5.01 -18.63 13.11
N ASN A 371 3.88 -18.67 12.45
CA ASN A 371 2.97 -17.54 12.34
C ASN A 371 2.11 -17.38 13.61
N PRO A 372 1.47 -16.22 13.81
CA PRO A 372 0.46 -16.02 14.84
C PRO A 372 -0.66 -17.05 14.74
N LYS A 373 -1.17 -17.50 15.87
CA LYS A 373 -2.42 -18.25 15.93
C LYS A 373 -3.59 -17.27 15.86
N ILE A 374 -4.56 -17.59 15.03
CA ILE A 374 -5.70 -16.73 14.73
C ILE A 374 -7.02 -17.40 15.06
N ALA A 375 -8.01 -16.60 15.42
CA ALA A 375 -9.40 -17.04 15.58
C ALA A 375 -10.35 -15.90 15.19
N LEU A 376 -11.53 -16.26 14.66
CA LEU A 376 -12.63 -15.33 14.49
C LEU A 376 -13.60 -15.49 15.66
N LYS A 377 -13.92 -14.36 16.28
CA LYS A 377 -14.83 -14.26 17.42
C LYS A 377 -15.89 -13.19 17.18
N LEU A 378 -16.91 -13.19 18.03
CA LEU A 378 -18.03 -12.26 17.95
C LEU A 378 -18.21 -11.55 19.30
N ALA A 379 -18.29 -10.23 19.30
CA ALA A 379 -18.73 -9.47 20.45
C ALA A 379 -20.20 -9.05 20.24
N GLU A 380 -21.08 -9.40 21.16
CA GLU A 380 -22.45 -8.92 21.22
C GLU A 380 -22.63 -7.87 22.30
N LEU A 381 -23.37 -6.83 21.96
CA LEU A 381 -23.65 -5.69 22.80
C LEU A 381 -25.14 -5.46 22.86
N GLN A 382 -25.72 -5.49 24.06
CA GLN A 382 -27.14 -5.16 24.26
C GLN A 382 -27.27 -3.73 24.76
N THR A 383 -28.15 -2.98 24.13
CA THR A 383 -28.45 -1.59 24.50
C THR A 383 -29.91 -1.38 24.72
N ASP A 384 -30.25 -0.49 25.65
CA ASP A 384 -31.63 -0.08 25.90
C ASP A 384 -32.10 1.00 24.89
N GLY A 385 -33.38 1.39 24.99
CA GLY A 385 -33.96 2.43 24.14
C GLY A 385 -33.35 3.84 24.32
N GLN A 386 -32.49 4.04 25.34
CA GLN A 386 -31.81 5.30 25.60
C GLN A 386 -30.35 5.25 25.16
N GLY A 387 -29.91 4.15 24.56
CA GLY A 387 -28.51 3.97 24.09
C GLY A 387 -27.52 3.65 25.21
N LYS A 388 -28.00 3.19 26.37
CA LYS A 388 -27.15 2.69 27.45
C LYS A 388 -26.76 1.25 27.18
N ILE A 389 -25.52 0.91 27.42
CA ILE A 389 -25.00 -0.46 27.28
C ILE A 389 -25.41 -1.27 28.51
N VAL A 390 -26.38 -2.19 28.31
CA VAL A 390 -26.90 -3.05 29.36
C VAL A 390 -25.95 -4.22 29.64
N SER A 391 -25.55 -4.92 28.58
CA SER A 391 -24.66 -6.07 28.69
C SER A 391 -23.72 -6.20 27.48
N SER A 392 -22.63 -6.94 27.64
CA SER A 392 -21.76 -7.37 26.54
C SER A 392 -21.33 -8.80 26.76
N CYS A 393 -21.17 -9.56 25.69
CA CYS A 393 -20.77 -10.95 25.72
C CYS A 393 -19.79 -11.24 24.59
N GLU A 394 -18.66 -11.86 24.92
CA GLU A 394 -17.77 -12.45 23.92
C GLU A 394 -18.28 -13.83 23.53
N LYS A 395 -18.24 -14.12 22.24
CA LYS A 395 -18.62 -15.42 21.69
C LYS A 395 -17.50 -15.97 20.81
N GLU A 396 -17.31 -17.26 20.86
CA GLU A 396 -16.35 -17.99 20.01
C GLU A 396 -17.09 -19.04 19.18
N LEU A 397 -16.46 -19.53 18.14
CA LEU A 397 -17.00 -20.62 17.34
C LEU A 397 -17.27 -21.85 18.22
N VAL A 398 -18.35 -22.55 17.95
CA VAL A 398 -18.79 -23.77 18.67
C VAL A 398 -17.68 -24.84 18.75
N GLN A 399 -16.86 -24.95 17.72
CA GLN A 399 -15.63 -25.71 17.69
C GLN A 399 -14.42 -24.78 17.50
N PRO A 400 -13.23 -25.16 17.98
CA PRO A 400 -12.02 -24.33 17.76
C PRO A 400 -11.80 -24.04 16.29
N PHE A 401 -11.38 -22.81 15.97
CA PHE A 401 -11.15 -22.35 14.60
C PHE A 401 -10.22 -23.30 13.83
N SER A 402 -9.12 -23.74 14.47
CA SER A 402 -8.18 -24.70 13.90
C SER A 402 -8.75 -26.11 13.68
N SER A 403 -9.83 -26.46 14.37
CA SER A 403 -10.52 -27.73 14.14
C SER A 403 -11.50 -27.64 12.97
N LEU A 404 -12.19 -26.52 12.82
CA LEU A 404 -13.08 -26.28 11.67
C LEU A 404 -12.31 -26.03 10.37
N PHE A 405 -11.16 -25.37 10.45
CA PHE A 405 -10.36 -24.93 9.30
C PHE A 405 -8.87 -25.28 9.50
N PRO A 406 -8.49 -26.57 9.50
CA PRO A 406 -7.15 -27.00 9.93
C PRO A 406 -6.00 -26.57 9.01
N LYS A 407 -6.29 -26.17 7.77
CA LYS A 407 -5.28 -25.73 6.78
C LYS A 407 -5.16 -24.22 6.67
N VAL A 408 -6.00 -23.47 7.39
CA VAL A 408 -6.00 -22.01 7.33
C VAL A 408 -4.86 -21.44 8.16
N GLU A 409 -4.05 -20.60 7.52
CA GLU A 409 -2.95 -19.89 8.15
C GLU A 409 -3.26 -18.39 8.25
N TYR A 410 -3.99 -17.82 7.26
CA TYR A 410 -4.25 -16.39 7.19
C TYR A 410 -5.73 -16.11 6.99
N ILE A 411 -6.26 -15.13 7.75
CA ILE A 411 -7.54 -14.48 7.47
C ILE A 411 -7.22 -13.26 6.61
N ALA A 412 -7.33 -13.39 5.30
CA ALA A 412 -6.96 -12.32 4.39
C ALA A 412 -7.97 -11.17 4.40
N ARG A 413 -9.27 -11.47 4.40
CA ARG A 413 -10.39 -10.50 4.48
C ARG A 413 -11.52 -11.07 5.32
N ALA A 414 -12.31 -10.20 5.94
CA ALA A 414 -13.56 -10.59 6.60
C ALA A 414 -14.55 -9.43 6.62
N GLY A 415 -15.81 -9.73 6.95
CA GLY A 415 -16.89 -8.76 7.00
C GLY A 415 -18.25 -9.41 7.20
N TRP A 416 -19.30 -8.69 6.81
CA TRP A 416 -20.68 -9.14 6.92
C TRP A 416 -21.42 -9.04 5.60
N THR A 417 -22.39 -9.91 5.38
CA THR A 417 -23.40 -9.70 4.34
C THR A 417 -24.27 -8.48 4.70
N ARG A 418 -24.83 -7.81 3.69
CA ARG A 418 -25.61 -6.57 3.90
C ARG A 418 -26.81 -6.74 4.81
N ASP A 419 -27.41 -7.92 4.81
CA ASP A 419 -28.54 -8.30 5.65
C ASP A 419 -28.15 -8.77 7.06
N GLY A 420 -26.84 -8.85 7.34
CA GLY A 420 -26.31 -9.31 8.63
C GLY A 420 -26.53 -10.80 8.93
N ARG A 421 -27.01 -11.59 7.97
CA ARG A 421 -27.26 -13.02 8.16
C ARG A 421 -26.00 -13.84 8.34
N TYR A 422 -24.92 -13.44 7.68
CA TYR A 422 -23.65 -14.15 7.71
C TYR A 422 -22.49 -13.19 7.95
N ALA A 423 -21.60 -13.57 8.84
CA ALA A 423 -20.22 -13.13 8.74
C ALA A 423 -19.57 -13.87 7.56
N TRP A 424 -18.66 -13.24 6.84
CA TRP A 424 -17.88 -13.89 5.78
C TRP A 424 -16.39 -13.67 6.01
N ALA A 425 -15.58 -14.61 5.52
CA ALA A 425 -14.12 -14.49 5.56
C ALA A 425 -13.46 -15.15 4.34
N MET A 426 -12.32 -14.62 3.96
CA MET A 426 -11.39 -15.20 2.99
C MET A 426 -10.23 -15.83 3.74
N PHE A 427 -10.16 -17.14 3.72
CA PHE A 427 -9.14 -17.95 4.38
C PHE A 427 -8.09 -18.39 3.38
N LEU A 428 -6.83 -18.31 3.76
CA LEU A 428 -5.71 -18.68 2.92
C LEU A 428 -4.81 -19.69 3.66
N ASP A 429 -4.31 -20.68 2.94
CA ASP A 429 -3.33 -21.62 3.45
C ASP A 429 -1.93 -20.99 3.53
N ARG A 430 -0.99 -21.65 4.22
CA ARG A 430 0.38 -21.14 4.39
C ARG A 430 1.15 -21.00 3.08
N PRO A 431 1.07 -21.95 2.11
CA PRO A 431 1.68 -21.78 0.79
C PRO A 431 1.04 -20.68 -0.05
N GLN A 432 -0.11 -20.14 0.39
CA GLN A 432 -0.91 -19.13 -0.33
C GLN A 432 -1.32 -19.61 -1.73
N GLN A 433 -1.63 -20.86 -1.84
CA GLN A 433 -2.04 -21.53 -3.07
C GLN A 433 -3.50 -21.96 -3.06
N ARG A 434 -4.14 -21.91 -1.89
CA ARG A 434 -5.56 -22.23 -1.71
C ARG A 434 -6.25 -21.14 -0.91
N LEU A 435 -7.30 -20.54 -1.50
CA LEU A 435 -8.16 -19.57 -0.84
C LEU A 435 -9.58 -20.12 -0.77
N GLN A 436 -10.20 -20.00 0.41
CA GLN A 436 -11.60 -20.32 0.64
C GLN A 436 -12.37 -19.10 1.06
N LEU A 437 -13.49 -18.82 0.40
CA LEU A 437 -14.48 -17.83 0.81
C LEU A 437 -15.58 -18.54 1.60
N VAL A 438 -15.74 -18.15 2.87
CA VAL A 438 -16.57 -18.86 3.83
C VAL A 438 -17.64 -17.93 4.39
N LEU A 439 -18.87 -18.44 4.53
CA LEU A 439 -19.93 -17.79 5.31
C LEU A 439 -20.08 -18.49 6.67
N LEU A 440 -20.22 -17.68 7.72
CA LEU A 440 -20.36 -18.12 9.10
C LEU A 440 -21.68 -17.54 9.66
N PRO A 441 -22.72 -18.36 9.86
CA PRO A 441 -23.93 -17.93 10.55
C PRO A 441 -23.61 -17.49 11.99
N PRO A 442 -24.17 -16.38 12.49
CA PRO A 442 -23.94 -15.95 13.89
C PRO A 442 -24.32 -16.99 14.94
N ALA A 443 -25.23 -17.91 14.62
CA ALA A 443 -25.64 -19.01 15.52
C ALA A 443 -24.54 -20.05 15.78
N LEU A 444 -23.44 -20.04 14.98
CA LEU A 444 -22.24 -20.87 15.24
C LEU A 444 -21.38 -20.32 16.38
N PHE A 445 -21.61 -19.09 16.80
CA PHE A 445 -20.85 -18.47 17.86
C PHE A 445 -21.57 -18.64 19.19
N ILE A 446 -20.95 -19.36 20.11
CA ILE A 446 -21.43 -19.62 21.45
C ILE A 446 -20.77 -18.67 22.45
N PRO A 447 -21.41 -18.31 23.59
CA PRO A 447 -20.75 -17.56 24.65
C PRO A 447 -19.46 -18.24 25.05
N ALA A 448 -18.38 -17.45 25.20
CA ALA A 448 -17.06 -17.97 25.54
C ALA A 448 -17.13 -18.80 26.84
N PRO A 449 -16.90 -20.12 26.78
CA PRO A 449 -17.10 -20.99 27.94
C PRO A 449 -15.90 -20.96 28.88
N GLU A 450 -16.14 -20.87 30.17
CA GLU A 450 -15.10 -21.01 31.20
C GLU A 450 -14.75 -22.48 31.51
N THR A 451 -15.69 -23.37 31.21
CA THR A 451 -15.54 -24.82 31.48
C THR A 451 -16.01 -25.65 30.30
N GLU A 452 -15.47 -26.86 30.19
CA GLU A 452 -15.90 -27.82 29.16
C GLU A 452 -17.37 -28.17 29.28
N ALA A 453 -17.92 -28.23 30.48
CA ALA A 453 -19.34 -28.48 30.68
C ALA A 453 -20.22 -27.35 30.12
N GLN A 454 -19.78 -26.09 30.25
CA GLN A 454 -20.45 -24.93 29.64
C GLN A 454 -20.38 -25.01 28.13
N ARG A 455 -19.20 -25.36 27.58
CA ARG A 455 -18.99 -25.55 26.14
C ARG A 455 -19.97 -26.62 25.59
N GLN A 456 -20.04 -27.76 26.24
CA GLN A 456 -20.93 -28.86 25.85
C GLN A 456 -22.43 -28.45 25.94
N ALA A 457 -22.80 -27.69 26.96
CA ALA A 457 -24.16 -27.18 27.09
C ALA A 457 -24.54 -26.16 26.00
N ALA A 458 -23.63 -25.25 25.70
CA ALA A 458 -23.82 -24.27 24.64
C ALA A 458 -23.82 -24.93 23.24
N ALA A 459 -22.96 -25.90 23.00
CA ALA A 459 -22.90 -26.66 21.75
C ALA A 459 -24.22 -27.42 21.48
N ARG A 460 -24.86 -27.98 22.51
CA ARG A 460 -26.18 -28.62 22.36
C ARG A 460 -27.28 -27.63 21.99
N ALA A 461 -27.11 -26.36 22.31
CA ALA A 461 -28.10 -25.32 21.97
C ALA A 461 -27.98 -24.84 20.51
N VAL A 462 -26.87 -25.11 19.85
CA VAL A 462 -26.68 -24.78 18.42
C VAL A 462 -27.57 -25.69 17.58
N PRO A 463 -28.41 -25.13 16.68
CA PRO A 463 -29.21 -25.95 15.79
C PRO A 463 -28.35 -26.88 14.92
N LYS A 464 -28.72 -28.13 14.78
CA LYS A 464 -27.94 -29.14 14.04
C LYS A 464 -27.68 -28.75 12.58
N ASN A 465 -28.65 -28.07 11.96
CA ASN A 465 -28.57 -27.63 10.56
C ASN A 465 -27.83 -26.28 10.37
N VAL A 466 -27.17 -25.79 11.39
CA VAL A 466 -26.31 -24.59 11.29
C VAL A 466 -24.87 -25.03 11.14
N GLN A 467 -24.22 -24.56 10.07
CA GLN A 467 -22.85 -24.95 9.69
C GLN A 467 -22.10 -23.80 9.01
N PRO A 468 -20.78 -23.84 8.94
CA PRO A 468 -20.02 -23.00 7.99
C PRO A 468 -20.38 -23.37 6.55
N PHE A 469 -20.24 -22.41 5.61
CA PHE A 469 -20.45 -22.65 4.19
C PHE A 469 -19.20 -22.16 3.42
N VAL A 470 -18.44 -23.06 2.83
CA VAL A 470 -17.38 -22.73 1.87
C VAL A 470 -18.06 -22.49 0.52
N ILE A 471 -18.34 -21.23 0.22
CA ILE A 471 -19.13 -20.85 -0.97
C ILE A 471 -18.27 -20.72 -2.23
N TYR A 472 -16.94 -20.61 -2.09
CA TYR A 472 -16.02 -20.56 -3.21
C TYR A 472 -14.62 -20.96 -2.81
N GLU A 473 -13.90 -21.56 -3.75
CA GLU A 473 -12.52 -21.96 -3.56
C GLU A 473 -11.68 -21.60 -4.78
N GLU A 474 -10.48 -21.10 -4.55
CA GLU A 474 -9.45 -20.88 -5.56
C GLU A 474 -8.23 -21.73 -5.24
N VAL A 475 -7.67 -22.36 -6.27
CA VAL A 475 -6.44 -23.14 -6.15
C VAL A 475 -5.53 -22.81 -7.32
N THR A 476 -4.24 -22.64 -7.05
CA THR A 476 -3.23 -22.34 -8.06
C THR A 476 -1.91 -23.01 -7.71
N ASN A 477 -1.08 -23.27 -8.70
CA ASN A 477 0.30 -23.74 -8.52
C ASN A 477 1.34 -22.60 -8.46
N VAL A 478 0.89 -21.34 -8.57
CA VAL A 478 1.73 -20.14 -8.42
C VAL A 478 1.55 -19.60 -7.01
N TRP A 479 0.74 -18.60 -6.81
CA TRP A 479 0.24 -18.07 -5.55
C TRP A 479 -1.07 -17.34 -5.79
N ILE A 480 -1.83 -17.11 -4.75
CA ILE A 480 -3.06 -16.34 -4.82
C ILE A 480 -2.78 -14.88 -4.46
N ASN A 481 -3.07 -14.00 -5.38
CA ASN A 481 -3.22 -12.58 -5.08
C ASN A 481 -4.59 -12.37 -4.43
N VAL A 482 -4.62 -11.81 -3.23
CA VAL A 482 -5.87 -11.55 -2.52
C VAL A 482 -6.59 -10.37 -3.17
N HIS A 483 -7.84 -10.59 -3.56
CA HIS A 483 -8.69 -9.59 -4.18
C HIS A 483 -9.68 -8.98 -3.19
N ASP A 484 -9.97 -7.68 -3.30
CA ASP A 484 -10.90 -6.95 -2.42
C ASP A 484 -12.36 -7.03 -2.89
N ILE A 485 -12.59 -7.60 -4.09
CA ILE A 485 -13.92 -7.64 -4.70
C ILE A 485 -14.68 -8.86 -4.23
N PHE A 486 -15.66 -8.61 -3.38
CA PHE A 486 -16.72 -9.54 -2.99
C PHE A 486 -18.00 -8.75 -2.76
N HIS A 487 -19.01 -8.98 -3.59
CA HIS A 487 -20.30 -8.30 -3.54
C HIS A 487 -21.42 -9.33 -3.47
N PRO A 488 -21.91 -9.68 -2.26
CA PRO A 488 -23.06 -10.54 -2.11
C PRO A 488 -24.35 -9.79 -2.46
N PHE A 489 -25.23 -10.44 -3.22
CA PHE A 489 -26.60 -9.95 -3.46
C PHE A 489 -27.50 -10.25 -2.28
N PRO A 490 -28.58 -9.45 -2.07
CA PRO A 490 -29.58 -9.78 -1.08
C PRO A 490 -30.21 -11.15 -1.31
N GLN A 491 -30.34 -11.95 -0.28
CA GLN A 491 -30.95 -13.27 -0.33
C GLN A 491 -32.38 -13.17 0.22
N ALA A 492 -33.37 -13.66 -0.53
CA ALA A 492 -34.75 -13.72 -0.07
C ALA A 492 -34.89 -14.69 1.12
N GLU A 493 -35.89 -14.46 1.97
CA GLU A 493 -36.15 -15.33 3.12
C GLU A 493 -36.59 -16.72 2.64
N GLY A 494 -35.94 -17.77 3.21
CA GLY A 494 -36.19 -19.16 2.83
C GLY A 494 -35.50 -19.61 1.52
N GLN A 495 -34.78 -18.75 0.83
CA GLN A 495 -34.02 -19.11 -0.38
C GLN A 495 -32.68 -19.77 0.03
N GLN A 496 -32.35 -20.89 -0.60
CA GLN A 496 -31.08 -21.58 -0.39
C GLN A 496 -29.97 -21.07 -1.31
N ASP A 497 -30.34 -20.46 -2.45
CA ASP A 497 -29.37 -19.92 -3.39
C ASP A 497 -28.75 -18.65 -2.87
N PHE A 498 -27.41 -18.61 -2.89
CA PHE A 498 -26.62 -17.45 -2.53
C PHE A 498 -25.82 -16.97 -3.76
N CYS A 499 -26.10 -15.74 -4.18
CA CYS A 499 -25.49 -15.14 -5.36
C CYS A 499 -24.54 -14.00 -4.98
N PHE A 500 -23.39 -13.91 -5.67
CA PHE A 500 -22.39 -12.86 -5.44
C PHE A 500 -21.54 -12.58 -6.68
N ILE A 501 -20.91 -11.42 -6.70
CA ILE A 501 -19.86 -11.08 -7.67
C ILE A 501 -18.52 -11.08 -6.94
N ARG A 502 -17.52 -11.69 -7.58
CA ARG A 502 -16.15 -11.69 -7.10
C ARG A 502 -15.13 -11.54 -8.22
N ALA A 503 -13.91 -11.17 -7.88
CA ALA A 503 -12.75 -11.24 -8.75
C ALA A 503 -12.05 -12.60 -8.62
N ASN A 504 -11.58 -13.15 -9.73
CA ASN A 504 -10.77 -14.37 -9.76
C ASN A 504 -9.70 -14.25 -10.84
N GLU A 505 -8.47 -14.60 -10.50
CA GLU A 505 -7.31 -14.59 -11.39
C GLU A 505 -6.86 -15.99 -11.77
N CYS A 506 -7.08 -16.98 -10.90
CA CYS A 506 -6.55 -18.34 -11.03
C CYS A 506 -7.10 -19.10 -12.24
N LYS A 507 -8.32 -18.75 -12.69
CA LYS A 507 -8.99 -19.47 -13.79
C LYS A 507 -8.36 -19.20 -15.15
N THR A 508 -8.00 -17.96 -15.43
CA THR A 508 -7.50 -17.54 -16.74
C THR A 508 -6.06 -17.07 -16.71
N GLY A 509 -5.53 -16.83 -15.52
CA GLY A 509 -4.25 -16.17 -15.29
C GLY A 509 -4.34 -14.64 -15.35
N PHE A 510 -5.55 -14.07 -15.57
CA PHE A 510 -5.85 -12.64 -15.51
C PHE A 510 -7.03 -12.41 -14.60
N CYS A 511 -7.00 -11.30 -13.84
CA CYS A 511 -8.06 -10.98 -12.90
C CYS A 511 -9.33 -10.52 -13.61
N HIS A 512 -10.43 -11.28 -13.45
CA HIS A 512 -11.73 -11.00 -14.04
C HIS A 512 -12.86 -11.11 -13.04
N LEU A 513 -14.01 -10.49 -13.37
CA LEU A 513 -15.23 -10.54 -12.57
C LEU A 513 -16.08 -11.77 -12.95
N TYR A 514 -16.56 -12.45 -11.93
CA TYR A 514 -17.47 -13.58 -12.02
C TYR A 514 -18.69 -13.35 -11.16
N LYS A 515 -19.87 -13.63 -11.72
CA LYS A 515 -21.11 -13.79 -10.97
C LYS A 515 -21.29 -15.27 -10.65
N VAL A 516 -21.42 -15.59 -9.37
CA VAL A 516 -21.49 -16.97 -8.90
C VAL A 516 -22.76 -17.16 -8.10
N THR A 517 -23.45 -18.27 -8.32
CA THR A 517 -24.59 -18.74 -7.53
C THR A 517 -24.28 -20.09 -6.94
N VAL A 518 -24.40 -20.23 -5.64
CA VAL A 518 -24.15 -21.47 -4.89
C VAL A 518 -25.39 -21.92 -4.14
N ASP A 519 -25.46 -23.21 -3.84
CA ASP A 519 -26.51 -23.81 -3.04
C ASP A 519 -26.05 -23.98 -1.58
N LEU A 520 -26.66 -23.23 -0.66
CA LEU A 520 -26.34 -23.35 0.77
C LEU A 520 -27.05 -24.57 1.37
N LYS A 521 -26.66 -25.76 0.93
CA LYS A 521 -27.17 -27.01 1.52
C LYS A 521 -26.69 -27.18 2.93
N THR A 522 -27.59 -27.53 3.83
CA THR A 522 -27.29 -27.84 5.23
C THR A 522 -27.26 -29.35 5.43
N SER A 523 -26.37 -29.77 6.32
CA SER A 523 -26.30 -31.11 6.89
C SER A 523 -26.51 -31.02 8.39
N ASP A 524 -26.89 -32.14 9.01
CA ASP A 524 -27.07 -32.18 10.47
C ASP A 524 -25.72 -32.52 11.13
N TYR A 525 -25.27 -31.63 12.04
CA TYR A 525 -24.07 -31.81 12.83
C TYR A 525 -24.39 -32.01 14.31
N ASP A 526 -23.65 -32.87 14.96
CA ASP A 526 -23.59 -32.94 16.42
C ASP A 526 -22.39 -32.15 16.93
N TRP A 527 -22.63 -30.90 17.28
CA TRP A 527 -21.58 -29.95 17.72
C TRP A 527 -20.97 -30.32 19.09
N THR A 528 -21.51 -31.35 19.78
CA THR A 528 -20.92 -31.85 21.03
C THR A 528 -19.77 -32.83 20.80
N GLU A 529 -19.68 -33.39 19.62
CA GLU A 529 -18.58 -34.27 19.23
C GLU A 529 -17.46 -33.51 18.51
N PRO A 530 -16.18 -33.83 18.74
CA PRO A 530 -15.07 -33.22 18.01
C PRO A 530 -15.18 -33.49 16.52
N LEU A 531 -15.22 -32.43 15.74
CA LEU A 531 -15.18 -32.52 14.28
C LEU A 531 -13.74 -32.63 13.76
N SER A 532 -13.54 -33.52 12.80
CA SER A 532 -12.35 -33.60 11.97
C SER A 532 -12.81 -33.49 10.51
N PRO A 533 -13.21 -32.29 10.07
CA PRO A 533 -13.80 -32.11 8.75
C PRO A 533 -12.82 -32.49 7.65
N THR A 534 -13.35 -33.14 6.61
CA THR A 534 -12.62 -33.33 5.37
C THR A 534 -12.44 -31.98 4.66
N GLU A 535 -11.56 -31.92 3.67
CA GLU A 535 -11.33 -30.67 2.91
C GLU A 535 -12.60 -30.11 2.25
N ASP A 536 -13.55 -30.98 1.92
CA ASP A 536 -14.79 -30.64 1.20
C ASP A 536 -16.04 -30.62 2.11
N GLU A 537 -15.88 -30.80 3.42
CA GLU A 537 -17.00 -31.00 4.36
C GLU A 537 -18.06 -29.90 4.29
N PHE A 538 -17.62 -28.63 4.23
CA PHE A 538 -18.51 -27.48 4.21
C PHE A 538 -18.68 -26.84 2.82
N LYS A 539 -18.20 -27.51 1.77
CA LYS A 539 -18.18 -26.98 0.42
C LYS A 539 -19.57 -26.97 -0.21
N CYS A 540 -20.00 -25.81 -0.67
CA CYS A 540 -21.26 -25.61 -1.33
C CYS A 540 -21.17 -25.91 -2.83
N PRO A 541 -22.16 -26.61 -3.42
CA PRO A 541 -22.23 -26.80 -4.88
C PRO A 541 -22.40 -25.45 -5.59
N ILE A 542 -21.58 -25.19 -6.58
CA ILE A 542 -21.79 -24.07 -7.49
C ILE A 542 -22.88 -24.47 -8.52
N LYS A 543 -24.00 -23.74 -8.52
CA LYS A 543 -25.08 -23.93 -9.48
C LYS A 543 -24.81 -23.24 -10.81
N GLU A 544 -24.24 -22.05 -10.73
CA GLU A 544 -23.95 -21.23 -11.90
C GLU A 544 -22.72 -20.35 -11.63
N GLU A 545 -21.87 -20.20 -12.62
CA GLU A 545 -20.77 -19.27 -12.62
C GLU A 545 -20.60 -18.63 -13.99
N VAL A 546 -20.78 -17.33 -14.07
CA VAL A 546 -20.74 -16.54 -15.30
C VAL A 546 -19.56 -15.57 -15.25
N ALA A 547 -18.66 -15.66 -16.22
CA ALA A 547 -17.61 -14.67 -16.41
C ALA A 547 -18.22 -13.38 -16.96
N LEU A 548 -18.17 -12.29 -16.21
CA LEU A 548 -18.65 -10.96 -16.63
C LEU A 548 -17.62 -10.24 -17.49
N THR A 549 -16.36 -10.54 -17.29
CA THR A 549 -15.24 -9.99 -18.06
C THR A 549 -14.28 -11.11 -18.46
N SER A 550 -13.55 -10.91 -19.55
CA SER A 550 -12.56 -11.87 -20.04
C SER A 550 -11.54 -11.21 -20.97
N GLY A 551 -10.40 -11.87 -21.19
CA GLY A 551 -9.35 -11.39 -22.08
C GLY A 551 -7.96 -11.35 -21.41
N GLU A 552 -6.94 -10.92 -22.15
CA GLU A 552 -5.56 -10.79 -21.64
C GLU A 552 -5.33 -9.40 -21.01
N TRP A 553 -6.12 -9.07 -20.01
CA TRP A 553 -6.10 -7.81 -19.26
C TRP A 553 -6.72 -8.02 -17.88
N GLU A 554 -6.60 -7.06 -16.96
CA GLU A 554 -7.02 -7.24 -15.59
C GLU A 554 -8.05 -6.21 -15.12
N VAL A 555 -9.01 -6.66 -14.34
CA VAL A 555 -9.80 -5.83 -13.44
C VAL A 555 -8.93 -5.45 -12.25
N LEU A 556 -8.93 -4.17 -11.86
CA LEU A 556 -8.25 -3.73 -10.64
C LEU A 556 -9.04 -4.21 -9.42
N SER A 557 -8.41 -5.02 -8.61
CA SER A 557 -9.08 -5.76 -7.53
C SER A 557 -8.30 -5.83 -6.22
N ARG A 558 -7.13 -5.20 -6.17
CA ARG A 558 -6.24 -5.16 -4.99
C ARG A 558 -6.13 -3.73 -4.44
N HIS A 559 -5.53 -3.58 -3.25
CA HIS A 559 -5.23 -2.29 -2.60
C HIS A 559 -6.46 -1.40 -2.39
N GLY A 560 -7.58 -2.01 -1.94
CA GLY A 560 -8.82 -1.31 -1.69
C GLY A 560 -9.64 -0.97 -2.94
N SER A 561 -9.31 -1.59 -4.08
CA SER A 561 -10.09 -1.43 -5.31
C SER A 561 -11.54 -1.90 -5.14
N LYS A 562 -12.48 -1.14 -5.71
CA LYS A 562 -13.92 -1.36 -5.56
C LYS A 562 -14.57 -1.57 -6.91
N ILE A 563 -15.69 -2.29 -6.88
CA ILE A 563 -16.72 -2.25 -7.94
C ILE A 563 -17.96 -1.53 -7.41
N TRP A 564 -18.74 -1.02 -8.31
CA TRP A 564 -20.02 -0.37 -7.98
C TRP A 564 -21.12 -1.12 -8.73
N VAL A 565 -22.01 -1.76 -8.00
CA VAL A 565 -23.06 -2.62 -8.55
C VAL A 565 -24.40 -1.89 -8.46
N ASN A 566 -24.96 -1.58 -9.62
CA ASN A 566 -26.31 -1.05 -9.74
C ASN A 566 -27.31 -2.18 -9.94
N GLU A 567 -27.97 -2.59 -8.87
CA GLU A 567 -28.94 -3.71 -8.90
C GLU A 567 -30.22 -3.40 -9.68
N GLN A 568 -30.56 -2.10 -9.85
CA GLN A 568 -31.77 -1.69 -10.60
C GLN A 568 -31.55 -1.84 -12.11
N THR A 569 -30.39 -1.40 -12.61
CA THR A 569 -30.04 -1.45 -14.03
C THR A 569 -29.23 -2.68 -14.41
N LYS A 570 -28.89 -3.52 -13.43
CA LYS A 570 -28.11 -4.76 -13.62
C LYS A 570 -26.70 -4.52 -14.19
N LEU A 571 -26.08 -3.41 -13.76
CA LEU A 571 -24.76 -3.00 -14.23
C LEU A 571 -23.71 -3.07 -13.14
N VAL A 572 -22.48 -3.41 -13.54
CA VAL A 572 -21.28 -3.35 -12.70
C VAL A 572 -20.32 -2.35 -13.33
N TYR A 573 -19.93 -1.36 -12.53
CA TYR A 573 -18.86 -0.42 -12.86
C TYR A 573 -17.58 -0.89 -12.18
N PHE A 574 -16.47 -0.89 -12.91
CA PHE A 574 -15.18 -1.35 -12.40
C PHE A 574 -14.02 -0.62 -13.08
N GLN A 575 -12.85 -0.64 -12.47
CA GLN A 575 -11.63 -0.15 -13.08
C GLN A 575 -10.78 -1.31 -13.60
N GLY A 576 -10.06 -1.11 -14.71
CA GLY A 576 -9.26 -2.16 -15.32
C GLY A 576 -8.27 -1.63 -16.35
N THR A 577 -7.53 -2.58 -16.95
CA THR A 577 -6.46 -2.34 -17.92
C THR A 577 -6.79 -2.86 -19.32
N LYS A 578 -8.09 -2.91 -19.68
CA LYS A 578 -8.59 -3.56 -20.92
C LYS A 578 -7.95 -3.02 -22.19
N ASP A 579 -7.71 -1.72 -22.27
CA ASP A 579 -7.15 -1.10 -23.48
C ASP A 579 -5.62 -1.18 -23.55
N THR A 580 -4.96 -1.09 -22.40
CA THR A 580 -3.49 -1.21 -22.26
C THR A 580 -3.11 -1.46 -20.80
N PRO A 581 -2.08 -2.25 -20.51
CA PRO A 581 -1.59 -2.42 -19.13
C PRO A 581 -0.97 -1.16 -18.54
N LEU A 582 -0.79 -0.10 -19.35
CA LEU A 582 -0.18 1.16 -18.92
C LEU A 582 -1.18 2.19 -18.41
N GLU A 583 -2.49 1.97 -18.60
CA GLU A 583 -3.54 2.91 -18.21
C GLU A 583 -4.65 2.22 -17.45
N HIS A 584 -5.17 2.89 -16.45
CA HIS A 584 -6.35 2.45 -15.72
C HIS A 584 -7.57 3.23 -16.23
N HIS A 585 -8.64 2.52 -16.54
CA HIS A 585 -9.88 3.11 -17.04
C HIS A 585 -11.09 2.62 -16.24
N LEU A 586 -12.15 3.44 -16.20
CA LEU A 586 -13.47 3.06 -15.71
C LEU A 586 -14.27 2.43 -16.83
N TYR A 587 -14.81 1.24 -16.56
CA TYR A 587 -15.66 0.46 -17.47
C TYR A 587 -16.99 0.13 -16.81
N VAL A 588 -17.95 -0.23 -17.62
CA VAL A 588 -19.25 -0.77 -17.21
C VAL A 588 -19.58 -2.01 -18.02
N VAL A 589 -20.20 -3.00 -17.36
CA VAL A 589 -20.68 -4.26 -17.97
C VAL A 589 -22.00 -4.66 -17.34
N SER A 590 -22.88 -5.32 -18.08
CA SER A 590 -24.06 -5.97 -17.52
C SER A 590 -23.67 -7.25 -16.77
N TYR A 591 -24.35 -7.55 -15.66
CA TYR A 591 -24.18 -8.84 -14.98
C TYR A 591 -25.32 -9.84 -15.26
N GLU A 592 -26.28 -9.49 -16.10
CA GLU A 592 -27.31 -10.41 -16.62
C GLU A 592 -26.94 -10.95 -18.00
N SER A 593 -26.38 -10.11 -18.85
CA SER A 593 -25.94 -10.45 -20.20
C SER A 593 -24.47 -10.09 -20.35
N ALA A 594 -23.59 -11.01 -19.94
CA ALA A 594 -22.14 -10.81 -20.09
C ALA A 594 -21.74 -10.63 -21.57
N GLY A 595 -20.79 -9.74 -21.85
CA GLY A 595 -20.22 -9.61 -23.19
C GLY A 595 -19.73 -8.21 -23.53
N GLU A 596 -20.60 -7.21 -23.58
CA GLU A 596 -20.19 -5.86 -23.95
C GLU A 596 -19.65 -5.08 -22.74
N ILE A 597 -18.40 -4.63 -22.89
CA ILE A 597 -17.72 -3.80 -21.88
C ILE A 597 -17.51 -2.42 -22.48
N VAL A 598 -18.16 -1.41 -21.90
CA VAL A 598 -18.10 -0.03 -22.35
C VAL A 598 -17.12 0.77 -21.48
N ARG A 599 -16.16 1.46 -22.11
CA ARG A 599 -15.24 2.37 -21.42
C ARG A 599 -15.89 3.73 -21.21
N LEU A 600 -15.75 4.26 -19.99
CA LEU A 600 -16.32 5.56 -19.60
C LEU A 600 -15.28 6.68 -19.47
N THR A 601 -13.98 6.39 -19.51
CA THR A 601 -12.91 7.37 -19.34
C THR A 601 -12.10 7.59 -20.60
N THR A 602 -11.50 8.76 -20.74
CA THR A 602 -10.76 9.17 -21.94
C THR A 602 -9.43 8.41 -22.06
N PRO A 603 -9.08 7.83 -23.23
CA PRO A 603 -7.79 7.18 -23.43
C PRO A 603 -6.63 8.18 -23.44
N GLY A 604 -5.42 7.69 -23.22
CA GLY A 604 -4.19 8.50 -23.12
C GLY A 604 -3.93 9.06 -21.72
N PHE A 605 -4.70 8.61 -20.73
CA PHE A 605 -4.57 8.96 -19.32
C PHE A 605 -4.84 7.74 -18.44
N SER A 606 -4.19 7.71 -17.30
CA SER A 606 -4.52 6.76 -16.24
C SER A 606 -5.48 7.41 -15.25
N HIS A 607 -6.59 6.75 -14.96
CA HIS A 607 -7.70 7.26 -14.15
C HIS A 607 -7.84 6.51 -12.84
N SER A 608 -8.27 7.23 -11.78
CA SER A 608 -8.78 6.68 -10.54
C SER A 608 -10.14 7.31 -10.28
N CYS A 609 -11.19 6.50 -10.15
CA CYS A 609 -12.57 6.97 -10.15
C CYS A 609 -13.30 6.67 -8.84
N SER A 610 -14.27 7.54 -8.52
CA SER A 610 -15.24 7.32 -7.43
C SER A 610 -16.64 7.61 -7.96
N MET A 611 -17.56 6.65 -7.78
CA MET A 611 -18.94 6.71 -8.29
C MET A 611 -19.90 7.25 -7.25
N SER A 612 -20.91 8.02 -7.68
CA SER A 612 -22.04 8.42 -6.84
C SER A 612 -22.91 7.21 -6.47
N GLN A 613 -23.58 7.28 -5.34
CA GLN A 613 -24.49 6.20 -4.88
C GLN A 613 -25.66 5.95 -5.86
N ASN A 614 -26.07 6.98 -6.62
CA ASN A 614 -27.15 6.86 -7.59
C ASN A 614 -26.68 6.49 -9.00
N PHE A 615 -25.38 6.25 -9.18
CA PHE A 615 -24.79 5.88 -10.48
C PHE A 615 -25.04 6.90 -11.60
N ASP A 616 -25.29 8.16 -11.26
CA ASP A 616 -25.52 9.23 -12.21
C ASP A 616 -24.29 10.12 -12.43
N MET A 617 -23.32 10.10 -11.51
CA MET A 617 -22.10 10.91 -11.57
C MET A 617 -20.88 10.12 -11.07
N PHE A 618 -19.70 10.52 -11.53
CA PHE A 618 -18.44 10.05 -10.95
C PHE A 618 -17.39 11.16 -10.96
N VAL A 619 -16.46 11.08 -10.01
CA VAL A 619 -15.22 11.85 -10.02
C VAL A 619 -14.14 11.02 -10.68
N SER A 620 -13.36 11.63 -11.56
CA SER A 620 -12.15 11.03 -12.12
C SER A 620 -10.95 11.89 -11.76
N HIS A 621 -10.01 11.31 -11.02
CA HIS A 621 -8.66 11.80 -10.84
C HIS A 621 -7.79 11.13 -11.90
N TYR A 622 -7.19 11.90 -12.80
CA TYR A 622 -6.44 11.35 -13.91
C TYR A 622 -5.19 12.16 -14.25
N SER A 623 -4.22 11.50 -14.85
CA SER A 623 -2.98 12.13 -15.31
C SER A 623 -2.34 11.29 -16.43
N SER A 624 -1.31 11.83 -17.07
CA SER A 624 -0.40 11.10 -17.95
C SER A 624 1.05 11.44 -17.61
N VAL A 625 2.01 10.80 -18.24
CA VAL A 625 3.44 11.15 -18.02
C VAL A 625 3.71 12.63 -18.33
N SER A 626 2.95 13.23 -19.25
CA SER A 626 3.10 14.64 -19.67
C SER A 626 2.10 15.59 -19.04
N THR A 627 1.02 15.09 -18.44
CA THR A 627 -0.07 15.90 -17.90
C THR A 627 -0.14 15.73 -16.38
N PRO A 628 0.05 16.81 -15.60
CA PRO A 628 -0.15 16.79 -14.16
C PRO A 628 -1.57 16.34 -13.78
N PRO A 629 -1.79 15.91 -12.52
CA PRO A 629 -3.08 15.46 -12.08
C PRO A 629 -4.20 16.46 -12.30
N CYS A 630 -5.32 15.99 -12.86
CA CYS A 630 -6.59 16.68 -12.99
C CYS A 630 -7.67 15.93 -12.20
N VAL A 631 -8.66 16.65 -11.68
CA VAL A 631 -9.81 16.05 -10.99
C VAL A 631 -11.09 16.64 -11.51
N HIS A 632 -11.85 15.82 -12.23
CA HIS A 632 -13.07 16.22 -12.90
C HIS A 632 -14.28 15.42 -12.41
N VAL A 633 -15.43 16.08 -12.41
CA VAL A 633 -16.74 15.46 -12.18
C VAL A 633 -17.40 15.23 -13.51
N TYR A 634 -17.87 14.02 -13.74
CA TYR A 634 -18.63 13.64 -14.92
C TYR A 634 -20.04 13.23 -14.53
N LYS A 635 -21.01 13.52 -15.40
CA LYS A 635 -22.39 13.05 -15.30
C LYS A 635 -22.67 12.03 -16.40
N LEU A 636 -23.23 10.89 -16.03
CA LEU A 636 -23.67 9.89 -16.99
C LEU A 636 -25.01 10.35 -17.59
N SER A 637 -25.07 10.42 -18.91
CA SER A 637 -26.23 10.93 -19.66
C SER A 637 -26.51 10.03 -20.87
N GLY A 638 -27.76 9.73 -21.12
CA GLY A 638 -28.21 8.87 -22.21
C GLY A 638 -29.66 8.46 -22.01
N PRO A 639 -30.20 7.64 -22.90
CA PRO A 639 -31.55 7.11 -22.79
C PRO A 639 -31.69 6.25 -21.53
N ASP A 640 -32.84 6.29 -20.88
CA ASP A 640 -33.09 5.49 -19.68
C ASP A 640 -33.36 4.01 -19.98
N ASP A 641 -33.77 3.72 -21.23
CA ASP A 641 -33.97 2.38 -21.76
C ASP A 641 -32.67 1.69 -22.20
N ASP A 642 -31.56 2.44 -22.25
CA ASP A 642 -30.23 1.93 -22.56
C ASP A 642 -29.18 2.39 -21.52
N PRO A 643 -29.21 1.87 -20.28
CA PRO A 643 -28.35 2.33 -19.22
C PRO A 643 -26.88 1.94 -19.43
N LEU A 644 -26.57 0.89 -20.22
CA LEU A 644 -25.20 0.45 -20.49
C LEU A 644 -24.43 1.46 -21.34
N HIS A 645 -25.09 2.14 -22.30
CA HIS A 645 -24.47 3.08 -23.21
C HIS A 645 -24.62 4.56 -22.79
N LYS A 646 -24.94 4.82 -21.51
CA LYS A 646 -24.89 6.18 -20.99
C LYS A 646 -23.49 6.74 -21.11
N GLN A 647 -23.38 7.91 -21.74
CA GLN A 647 -22.11 8.57 -22.02
C GLN A 647 -21.70 9.51 -20.90
N PRO A 648 -20.42 9.55 -20.51
CA PRO A 648 -19.89 10.49 -19.56
C PRO A 648 -19.84 11.88 -20.20
N ARG A 649 -20.52 12.82 -19.57
CA ARG A 649 -20.47 14.24 -19.92
C ARG A 649 -19.68 14.99 -18.85
N PHE A 650 -18.65 15.73 -19.27
CA PHE A 650 -17.97 16.67 -18.37
C PHE A 650 -18.98 17.58 -17.69
N TRP A 651 -18.91 17.66 -16.35
CA TRP A 651 -19.83 18.45 -15.55
C TRP A 651 -19.16 19.62 -14.88
N ALA A 652 -18.05 19.38 -14.19
CA ALA A 652 -17.29 20.39 -13.50
C ALA A 652 -15.85 19.94 -13.25
N SER A 653 -14.96 20.89 -13.02
CA SER A 653 -13.59 20.63 -12.60
C SER A 653 -13.41 20.96 -11.12
N MET A 654 -12.67 20.10 -10.42
CA MET A 654 -12.18 20.39 -9.06
C MET A 654 -10.73 20.85 -9.09
N MET A 655 -9.92 20.28 -10.00
CA MET A 655 -8.53 20.64 -10.16
C MET A 655 -8.11 20.47 -11.62
N GLU A 656 -7.43 21.48 -12.15
CA GLU A 656 -6.89 21.50 -13.51
C GLU A 656 -5.36 21.41 -13.50
N ALA A 657 -4.77 20.86 -14.56
CA ALA A 657 -3.35 20.99 -14.80
C ALA A 657 -2.98 22.44 -15.10
N ALA A 658 -1.91 22.94 -14.50
CA ALA A 658 -1.38 24.25 -14.83
C ALA A 658 -0.89 24.27 -16.28
N LYS A 659 -1.12 25.39 -16.97
CA LYS A 659 -0.60 25.61 -18.31
C LYS A 659 0.91 25.64 -18.29
N THR A 660 1.57 24.76 -19.05
CA THR A 660 3.00 24.83 -19.26
C THR A 660 3.36 26.12 -19.99
N LYS A 661 4.48 26.76 -19.64
CA LYS A 661 4.98 28.00 -20.26
C LYS A 661 5.22 27.90 -21.77
N SER A 662 5.19 26.69 -22.34
CA SER A 662 5.42 26.40 -23.75
C SER A 662 4.19 26.62 -24.66
N GLY A 663 3.09 27.13 -24.15
CA GLY A 663 1.94 27.55 -24.96
C GLY A 663 1.16 26.45 -25.68
N ARG A 664 1.49 25.18 -25.49
CA ARG A 664 0.68 24.07 -25.99
C ARG A 664 -0.31 23.63 -24.93
N THR A 665 -1.49 24.19 -25.02
CA THR A 665 -2.66 23.66 -24.33
C THR A 665 -3.05 22.34 -25.00
N HIS A 666 -2.92 21.24 -24.30
CA HIS A 666 -3.67 20.04 -24.68
C HIS A 666 -5.13 20.31 -24.31
N CYS A 667 -5.88 20.85 -25.29
CA CYS A 667 -7.34 20.90 -25.20
C CYS A 667 -7.85 19.47 -25.32
N HIS A 668 -8.75 19.08 -24.43
CA HIS A 668 -9.51 17.85 -24.58
C HIS A 668 -10.22 17.87 -25.93
N PRO A 669 -10.03 16.88 -26.80
CA PRO A 669 -10.98 16.67 -27.87
C PRO A 669 -12.33 16.29 -27.27
N SER A 670 -13.42 16.90 -27.73
CA SER A 670 -14.73 16.38 -27.41
C SER A 670 -14.85 14.95 -27.96
N PRO A 671 -15.69 14.08 -27.38
CA PRO A 671 -15.86 12.71 -27.89
C PRO A 671 -16.21 12.63 -29.40
N GLN A 672 -16.70 13.73 -30.00
CA GLN A 672 -17.02 13.81 -31.42
C GLN A 672 -15.84 14.22 -32.31
N GLU A 673 -14.72 14.73 -31.74
CA GLU A 673 -13.55 15.16 -32.54
C GLU A 673 -12.45 14.09 -32.60
N ALA A 674 -12.55 13.04 -31.80
CA ALA A 674 -11.62 11.93 -31.83
C ALA A 674 -11.80 11.04 -33.07
N GLU A 675 -12.95 11.08 -33.73
CA GLU A 675 -13.21 10.34 -34.97
C GLU A 675 -12.80 11.08 -36.26
N ALA A 676 -12.54 12.39 -36.21
CA ALA A 676 -12.14 13.17 -37.36
C ALA A 676 -10.72 13.71 -37.22
N GLY A 677 -9.75 12.96 -37.73
CA GLY A 677 -8.33 13.32 -37.71
C GLY A 677 -7.96 14.56 -38.53
N VAL A 678 -8.39 15.76 -38.13
CA VAL A 678 -7.95 17.02 -38.75
C VAL A 678 -7.79 18.13 -37.71
N CYS A 679 -6.57 18.43 -37.35
CA CYS A 679 -6.20 19.66 -36.65
C CYS A 679 -6.21 20.86 -37.63
N LYS A 680 -7.19 21.78 -37.51
CA LYS A 680 -7.10 23.11 -38.11
C LYS A 680 -6.54 24.12 -37.10
N SER A 681 -5.49 24.78 -37.51
CA SER A 681 -4.79 25.86 -36.81
C SER A 681 -5.63 27.15 -36.78
N GLY A 682 -5.70 27.78 -35.60
CA GLY A 682 -5.87 29.23 -35.47
C GLY A 682 -7.25 29.76 -35.19
N SER A 683 -7.59 29.86 -33.91
CA SER A 683 -8.32 31.03 -33.35
C SER A 683 -8.17 31.00 -31.82
N LYS A 684 -7.81 32.19 -31.23
CA LYS A 684 -7.69 32.34 -29.77
C LYS A 684 -9.08 32.21 -29.14
N PRO A 685 -9.23 31.43 -28.06
CA PRO A 685 -10.53 31.40 -27.37
C PRO A 685 -10.77 32.67 -26.57
N ALA A 686 -12.02 33.14 -26.58
CA ALA A 686 -12.51 34.41 -26.05
C ALA A 686 -12.40 34.58 -24.50
N TRP A 687 -11.88 33.61 -23.76
CA TRP A 687 -11.75 33.66 -22.29
C TRP A 687 -10.46 34.28 -21.77
N ALA A 688 -9.54 34.71 -22.65
CA ALA A 688 -8.24 35.24 -22.26
C ALA A 688 -8.26 36.75 -21.91
N ALA A 689 -9.41 37.44 -22.01
CA ALA A 689 -9.50 38.90 -21.93
C ALA A 689 -10.13 39.42 -20.62
N GLU A 690 -10.60 38.64 -19.68
CA GLU A 690 -11.20 39.12 -18.43
C GLU A 690 -10.55 38.52 -17.19
N ARG A 691 -9.36 38.97 -16.85
CA ARG A 691 -8.67 38.66 -15.57
C ARG A 691 -8.16 39.90 -14.83
N ASP A 692 -8.75 41.07 -15.04
CA ASP A 692 -8.48 42.23 -14.20
C ASP A 692 -9.76 42.69 -13.50
N GLY A 693 -9.84 42.38 -12.20
CA GLY A 693 -10.79 43.00 -11.30
C GLY A 693 -11.90 42.16 -10.71
N VAL A 694 -11.56 41.22 -9.79
CA VAL A 694 -12.42 40.90 -8.64
C VAL A 694 -11.55 40.57 -7.44
N SER A 695 -11.36 41.55 -6.58
CA SER A 695 -10.84 41.34 -5.23
C SER A 695 -11.96 40.82 -4.33
N GLY A 696 -12.06 39.51 -4.21
CA GLY A 696 -12.91 38.82 -3.24
C GLY A 696 -12.10 37.79 -2.49
N LYS A 697 -11.52 38.22 -1.37
CA LYS A 697 -10.83 37.30 -0.44
C LYS A 697 -11.87 36.46 0.28
N GLN A 698 -12.19 35.25 -0.24
CA GLN A 698 -12.71 34.12 0.55
C GLN A 698 -12.78 32.89 -0.36
N GLY A 699 -12.02 31.84 -0.02
CA GLY A 699 -12.29 30.45 -0.44
C GLY A 699 -11.75 30.00 -1.78
N LEU A 700 -10.55 30.41 -2.23
CA LEU A 700 -9.86 29.80 -3.37
C LEU A 700 -8.87 28.76 -2.86
N GLY A 701 -9.30 27.49 -2.87
CA GLY A 701 -8.38 26.37 -2.90
C GLY A 701 -7.52 26.44 -4.16
N LEU A 702 -6.30 25.93 -4.12
CA LEU A 702 -5.45 25.80 -5.30
C LEU A 702 -6.11 24.83 -6.28
N THR A 703 -6.76 25.36 -7.28
CA THR A 703 -7.49 24.61 -8.31
C THR A 703 -6.60 24.15 -9.47
N THR A 704 -5.28 24.36 -9.37
CA THR A 704 -4.32 23.96 -10.40
C THR A 704 -3.19 23.12 -9.82
N ALA A 705 -2.87 22.00 -10.47
CA ALA A 705 -1.66 21.25 -10.23
C ALA A 705 -0.54 21.86 -11.06
N ASP A 706 0.47 22.42 -10.39
CA ASP A 706 1.63 22.98 -11.07
C ASP A 706 2.56 21.83 -11.51
N CYS A 707 3.11 21.97 -12.73
CA CYS A 707 4.22 21.14 -13.17
C CYS A 707 5.52 21.72 -12.59
N PRO A 708 6.46 20.89 -12.07
CA PRO A 708 7.78 21.40 -11.73
C PRO A 708 8.40 22.11 -12.94
N PRO A 709 9.03 23.29 -12.76
CA PRO A 709 9.48 24.14 -13.89
C PRO A 709 10.43 23.42 -14.84
N ASP A 710 11.20 22.47 -14.35
CA ASP A 710 12.21 21.73 -15.13
C ASP A 710 11.79 20.28 -15.42
N TYR A 711 10.52 19.95 -15.24
CA TYR A 711 10.03 18.61 -15.51
C TYR A 711 9.95 18.35 -17.01
N VAL A 712 10.66 17.31 -17.44
CA VAL A 712 10.56 16.73 -18.78
C VAL A 712 9.97 15.33 -18.64
N PRO A 713 8.83 15.05 -19.27
CA PRO A 713 8.18 13.75 -19.14
C PRO A 713 9.08 12.65 -19.72
N PRO A 714 9.10 11.45 -19.10
CA PRO A 714 9.79 10.31 -19.70
C PRO A 714 9.05 9.83 -20.95
N GLU A 715 9.78 9.21 -21.84
CA GLU A 715 9.23 8.49 -22.99
C GLU A 715 8.98 7.03 -22.60
N ILE A 716 7.77 6.54 -22.82
CA ILE A 716 7.43 5.12 -22.63
C ILE A 716 7.78 4.37 -23.93
N PHE A 717 8.41 3.21 -23.77
CA PHE A 717 8.76 2.31 -24.86
C PHE A 717 8.41 0.86 -24.52
N HIS A 718 8.40 0.03 -25.54
CA HIS A 718 8.29 -1.43 -25.38
C HIS A 718 9.30 -2.13 -26.26
N PHE A 719 9.65 -3.36 -25.92
CA PHE A 719 10.53 -4.22 -26.66
C PHE A 719 10.22 -5.69 -26.34
N HIS A 720 10.72 -6.60 -27.17
CA HIS A 720 10.63 -8.03 -26.90
C HIS A 720 12.01 -8.53 -26.43
N THR A 721 11.98 -9.35 -25.40
CA THR A 721 13.17 -10.06 -24.92
C THR A 721 13.53 -11.18 -25.90
N ARG A 722 14.73 -11.77 -25.76
CA ARG A 722 15.13 -12.97 -26.51
C ARG A 722 14.20 -14.16 -26.27
N ALA A 723 13.48 -14.19 -25.15
CA ALA A 723 12.46 -15.17 -24.84
C ALA A 723 11.08 -14.83 -25.42
N ASP A 724 11.01 -13.84 -26.33
CA ASP A 724 9.79 -13.33 -26.99
C ASP A 724 8.73 -12.80 -26.01
N VAL A 725 9.16 -12.25 -24.89
CA VAL A 725 8.28 -11.61 -23.89
C VAL A 725 8.31 -10.10 -24.15
N GLN A 726 7.13 -9.51 -24.40
CA GLN A 726 7.00 -8.06 -24.48
C GLN A 726 7.17 -7.42 -23.11
N LEU A 727 8.10 -6.48 -22.98
CA LEU A 727 8.33 -5.67 -21.77
C LEU A 727 8.09 -4.20 -22.07
N TYR A 728 7.73 -3.47 -21.00
CA TYR A 728 7.56 -2.01 -21.03
C TYR A 728 8.66 -1.33 -20.22
N GLY A 729 9.13 -0.21 -20.74
CA GLY A 729 10.08 0.65 -20.06
C GLY A 729 9.76 2.13 -20.26
N MET A 730 10.40 2.96 -19.46
CA MET A 730 10.41 4.40 -19.68
C MET A 730 11.83 4.94 -19.55
N ILE A 731 12.13 5.97 -20.35
CA ILE A 731 13.43 6.62 -20.37
C ILE A 731 13.28 8.12 -20.13
N TYR A 732 14.01 8.63 -19.13
CA TYR A 732 14.24 10.06 -18.95
C TYR A 732 15.50 10.42 -19.73
N LYS A 733 15.33 11.19 -20.81
CA LYS A 733 16.44 11.65 -21.62
C LYS A 733 17.20 12.77 -20.89
N PRO A 734 18.53 12.84 -20.97
CA PRO A 734 19.29 13.94 -20.41
C PRO A 734 18.77 15.28 -20.96
N HIS A 735 18.52 16.27 -20.07
CA HIS A 735 18.04 17.59 -20.53
C HIS A 735 19.08 18.32 -21.41
N THR A 736 20.36 18.02 -21.19
CA THR A 736 21.50 18.56 -21.93
C THR A 736 22.02 17.59 -23.00
N LEU A 737 21.08 16.90 -23.68
CA LEU A 737 21.45 15.94 -24.70
C LEU A 737 22.27 16.59 -25.80
N GLN A 738 23.51 16.09 -26.02
CA GLN A 738 24.42 16.58 -27.05
C GLN A 738 24.52 15.56 -28.20
N PRO A 739 24.34 15.97 -29.45
CA PRO A 739 24.48 15.08 -30.61
C PRO A 739 25.84 14.37 -30.60
N GLY A 740 25.84 13.06 -30.82
CA GLY A 740 27.08 12.23 -30.90
C GLY A 740 27.74 11.96 -29.55
N LYS A 741 27.23 12.45 -28.43
CA LYS A 741 27.75 12.16 -27.09
C LYS A 741 26.97 11.03 -26.41
N LYS A 742 27.72 10.14 -25.73
CA LYS A 742 27.15 9.07 -24.90
C LYS A 742 27.13 9.49 -23.44
N HIS A 743 25.96 9.38 -22.83
CA HIS A 743 25.67 9.81 -21.46
C HIS A 743 25.75 8.65 -20.47
N PRO A 744 26.25 8.87 -19.22
CA PRO A 744 26.18 7.89 -18.18
C PRO A 744 24.73 7.62 -17.84
N THR A 745 24.44 6.40 -17.45
CA THR A 745 23.05 5.92 -17.32
C THR A 745 22.78 5.36 -15.93
N VAL A 746 21.63 5.70 -15.38
CA VAL A 746 21.12 5.11 -14.14
C VAL A 746 19.94 4.21 -14.49
N LEU A 747 20.09 2.93 -14.25
CA LEU A 747 18.97 1.97 -14.27
C LEU A 747 18.31 2.02 -12.90
N PHE A 748 17.10 2.60 -12.82
CA PHE A 748 16.31 2.62 -11.62
C PHE A 748 15.39 1.41 -11.59
N VAL A 749 15.54 0.53 -10.60
CA VAL A 749 14.87 -0.77 -10.54
C VAL A 749 14.07 -0.95 -9.27
N TYR A 750 12.90 -1.53 -9.37
CA TYR A 750 12.22 -2.26 -8.29
C TYR A 750 12.20 -3.74 -8.64
N GLY A 751 11.54 -4.12 -9.74
CA GLY A 751 11.55 -5.43 -10.37
C GLY A 751 10.89 -6.57 -9.59
N GLY A 752 10.33 -6.29 -8.41
CA GLY A 752 9.69 -7.28 -7.56
C GLY A 752 8.20 -7.46 -7.87
N PRO A 753 7.58 -8.50 -7.28
CA PRO A 753 6.17 -8.80 -7.48
C PRO A 753 5.26 -7.69 -6.94
N GLN A 754 4.02 -7.67 -7.43
CA GLN A 754 2.95 -6.74 -7.07
C GLN A 754 3.22 -5.25 -7.36
N VAL A 755 4.29 -4.89 -8.04
CA VAL A 755 4.65 -3.50 -8.35
C VAL A 755 4.76 -3.28 -9.84
N GLN A 756 4.19 -2.18 -10.33
CA GLN A 756 4.35 -1.64 -11.67
C GLN A 756 4.90 -0.21 -11.58
N LEU A 757 6.07 0.04 -12.16
CA LEU A 757 6.68 1.38 -12.24
C LEU A 757 6.36 2.11 -13.53
N VAL A 758 6.27 1.35 -14.62
CA VAL A 758 6.05 1.86 -15.98
C VAL A 758 4.56 1.91 -16.28
N ASN A 759 3.97 3.08 -16.20
CA ASN A 759 2.59 3.34 -16.58
C ASN A 759 2.40 4.79 -17.03
N ASN A 760 1.29 5.07 -17.70
CA ASN A 760 0.97 6.41 -18.20
C ASN A 760 0.30 7.29 -17.12
N SER A 761 1.01 7.49 -16.00
CA SER A 761 0.63 8.45 -14.96
C SER A 761 1.73 9.48 -14.74
N PHE A 762 1.39 10.62 -14.12
CA PHE A 762 2.32 11.72 -13.92
C PHE A 762 3.50 11.32 -13.01
N LYS A 763 4.72 11.58 -13.47
CA LYS A 763 5.98 11.19 -12.81
C LYS A 763 6.69 12.34 -12.09
N GLY A 764 6.14 13.53 -12.16
CA GLY A 764 6.74 14.75 -11.56
C GLY A 764 6.55 14.90 -10.06
N ILE A 765 6.04 13.88 -9.36
CA ILE A 765 5.84 13.86 -7.91
C ILE A 765 6.71 12.78 -7.28
N LYS A 766 6.23 11.56 -7.23
CA LYS A 766 6.90 10.42 -6.57
C LYS A 766 8.27 10.11 -7.18
N TYR A 767 8.42 10.34 -8.49
CA TYR A 767 9.62 10.01 -9.26
C TYR A 767 10.39 11.26 -9.72
N LEU A 768 10.16 12.43 -9.10
CA LEU A 768 10.82 13.69 -9.50
C LEU A 768 12.35 13.59 -9.42
N ARG A 769 12.90 12.81 -8.49
CA ARG A 769 14.35 12.54 -8.39
C ARG A 769 14.93 11.94 -9.68
N LEU A 770 14.16 11.16 -10.45
CA LEU A 770 14.61 10.62 -11.74
C LEU A 770 14.73 11.74 -12.78
N ASN A 771 13.79 12.70 -12.76
CA ASN A 771 13.89 13.90 -13.56
C ASN A 771 15.09 14.79 -13.14
N THR A 772 15.40 14.86 -11.84
CA THR A 772 16.59 15.57 -11.33
C THR A 772 17.87 14.96 -11.85
N LEU A 773 18.00 13.63 -11.86
CA LEU A 773 19.13 12.94 -12.50
C LEU A 773 19.26 13.31 -13.98
N ALA A 774 18.14 13.31 -14.72
CA ALA A 774 18.13 13.68 -16.13
C ALA A 774 18.54 15.15 -16.35
N SER A 775 18.16 16.06 -15.46
CA SER A 775 18.57 17.46 -15.51
C SER A 775 20.07 17.66 -15.31
N LEU A 776 20.72 16.77 -14.57
CA LEU A 776 22.15 16.74 -14.32
C LEU A 776 22.96 16.06 -15.45
N GLY A 777 22.29 15.52 -16.47
CA GLY A 777 22.94 14.93 -17.64
C GLY A 777 23.03 13.41 -17.67
N TYR A 778 22.41 12.71 -16.70
CA TYR A 778 22.27 11.26 -16.74
C TYR A 778 21.09 10.84 -17.62
N ALA A 779 21.21 9.74 -18.35
CA ALA A 779 20.04 9.02 -18.82
C ALA A 779 19.49 8.18 -17.69
N VAL A 780 18.15 8.12 -17.52
CA VAL A 780 17.53 7.25 -16.51
C VAL A 780 16.57 6.28 -17.18
N VAL A 781 16.79 5.01 -16.95
CA VAL A 781 15.98 3.93 -17.54
C VAL A 781 15.25 3.19 -16.44
N VAL A 782 13.98 2.90 -16.66
CA VAL A 782 13.13 2.10 -15.79
C VAL A 782 12.48 1.03 -16.64
N ILE A 783 12.53 -0.23 -16.20
CA ILE A 783 11.96 -1.37 -16.92
C ILE A 783 11.14 -2.21 -15.94
N ASP A 784 9.90 -2.53 -16.32
CA ASP A 784 9.10 -3.53 -15.65
C ASP A 784 9.33 -4.88 -16.35
N GLY A 785 10.18 -5.70 -15.73
CA GLY A 785 10.49 -7.05 -16.19
C GLY A 785 9.45 -8.07 -15.72
N ARG A 786 9.69 -9.33 -16.07
CA ARG A 786 8.90 -10.46 -15.53
C ARG A 786 8.91 -10.45 -14.01
N GLY A 787 7.77 -10.73 -13.41
CA GLY A 787 7.54 -10.57 -11.97
C GLY A 787 6.72 -9.35 -11.61
N SER A 788 6.72 -8.27 -12.42
CA SER A 788 5.87 -7.10 -12.17
C SER A 788 4.39 -7.41 -12.41
N CYS A 789 3.49 -6.61 -11.79
CA CYS A 789 2.05 -6.88 -11.82
C CYS A 789 1.32 -6.30 -13.04
N GLN A 790 0.01 -6.59 -13.14
CA GLN A 790 -0.92 -6.14 -14.19
C GLN A 790 -0.63 -6.70 -15.60
N ARG A 791 0.06 -7.82 -15.66
CA ARG A 791 0.40 -8.55 -16.87
C ARG A 791 -0.03 -10.03 -16.80
N GLY A 792 -0.88 -10.36 -15.84
CA GLY A 792 -1.35 -11.71 -15.54
C GLY A 792 -0.43 -12.52 -14.64
N LEU A 793 -1.03 -13.51 -13.99
CA LEU A 793 -0.38 -14.34 -12.97
C LEU A 793 0.83 -15.13 -13.50
N ARG A 794 0.83 -15.52 -14.79
CA ARG A 794 1.99 -16.20 -15.40
C ARG A 794 3.20 -15.30 -15.54
N PHE A 795 2.96 -14.03 -15.86
CA PHE A 795 4.03 -13.04 -15.98
C PHE A 795 4.61 -12.68 -14.61
N GLU A 796 3.74 -12.49 -13.63
CA GLU A 796 4.11 -12.26 -12.23
C GLU A 796 4.81 -13.50 -11.65
N GLY A 797 4.28 -14.69 -11.90
CA GLY A 797 4.75 -16.00 -11.44
C GLY A 797 6.08 -16.47 -12.02
N ALA A 798 6.67 -15.74 -12.96
CA ALA A 798 8.01 -16.02 -13.45
C ALA A 798 9.09 -16.02 -12.34
N LEU A 799 8.80 -15.39 -11.19
CA LEU A 799 9.67 -15.35 -10.02
C LEU A 799 9.54 -16.56 -9.09
N LYS A 800 8.51 -17.40 -9.29
CA LYS A 800 8.21 -18.49 -8.37
C LYS A 800 9.45 -19.36 -8.13
N ASN A 801 9.85 -19.46 -6.86
CA ASN A 801 10.98 -20.23 -6.36
C ASN A 801 12.38 -19.77 -6.85
N GLN A 802 12.50 -18.61 -7.53
CA GLN A 802 13.75 -18.17 -8.15
C GLN A 802 13.90 -16.64 -8.18
N MET A 803 13.54 -15.95 -7.12
CA MET A 803 13.71 -14.49 -7.03
C MET A 803 15.17 -14.07 -7.22
N GLY A 804 15.38 -12.98 -7.96
CA GLY A 804 16.71 -12.39 -8.23
C GLY A 804 17.42 -12.95 -9.46
N GLN A 805 16.82 -13.85 -10.21
CA GLN A 805 17.45 -14.50 -11.37
C GLN A 805 16.94 -13.90 -12.69
N VAL A 806 15.67 -14.10 -12.99
CA VAL A 806 15.08 -13.68 -14.28
C VAL A 806 14.99 -12.16 -14.41
N GLU A 807 14.80 -11.44 -13.30
CA GLU A 807 14.64 -10.00 -13.30
C GLU A 807 15.87 -9.28 -13.83
N ILE A 808 17.07 -9.71 -13.46
CA ILE A 808 18.33 -9.10 -13.89
C ILE A 808 18.56 -9.30 -15.39
N GLU A 809 18.15 -10.43 -15.95
CA GLU A 809 18.25 -10.68 -17.38
C GLU A 809 17.36 -9.71 -18.15
N ASP A 810 16.11 -9.55 -17.74
CA ASP A 810 15.15 -8.61 -18.37
C ASP A 810 15.66 -7.16 -18.30
N GLN A 811 16.26 -6.75 -17.19
CA GLN A 811 16.84 -5.42 -17.02
C GLN A 811 18.01 -5.18 -17.98
N VAL A 812 18.89 -6.17 -18.14
CA VAL A 812 20.06 -6.05 -19.04
C VAL A 812 19.64 -6.03 -20.50
N GLU A 813 18.70 -6.89 -20.91
CA GLU A 813 18.18 -6.89 -22.29
C GLU A 813 17.49 -5.56 -22.63
N GLY A 814 16.68 -5.02 -21.74
CA GLY A 814 16.06 -3.71 -21.94
C GLY A 814 17.07 -2.56 -22.00
N LEU A 815 18.13 -2.65 -21.20
CA LEU A 815 19.21 -1.65 -21.24
C LEU A 815 19.97 -1.70 -22.58
N GLN A 816 20.24 -2.88 -23.12
CA GLN A 816 20.84 -3.06 -24.45
C GLN A 816 19.93 -2.49 -25.54
N TYR A 817 18.62 -2.81 -25.48
CA TYR A 817 17.65 -2.28 -26.44
C TYR A 817 17.62 -0.74 -26.47
N VAL A 818 17.58 -0.07 -25.30
CA VAL A 818 17.55 1.40 -25.28
C VAL A 818 18.88 2.00 -25.77
N ALA A 819 20.02 1.33 -25.52
CA ALA A 819 21.30 1.79 -26.01
C ALA A 819 21.36 1.75 -27.54
N GLU A 820 20.87 0.69 -28.17
CA GLU A 820 20.75 0.55 -29.61
C GLU A 820 19.75 1.57 -30.21
N LYS A 821 18.54 1.64 -29.62
CA LYS A 821 17.46 2.49 -30.12
C LYS A 821 17.80 3.98 -30.09
N TYR A 822 18.38 4.46 -28.99
CA TYR A 822 18.56 5.90 -28.78
C TYR A 822 19.99 6.39 -29.08
N GLY A 823 20.98 5.54 -29.06
CA GLY A 823 22.36 5.83 -29.46
C GLY A 823 23.19 6.72 -28.51
N PHE A 824 22.56 7.33 -27.50
CA PHE A 824 23.23 8.22 -26.53
C PHE A 824 23.56 7.55 -25.19
N ILE A 825 23.21 6.29 -24.98
CA ILE A 825 23.51 5.54 -23.75
C ILE A 825 24.96 5.09 -23.75
N ASP A 826 25.65 5.32 -22.62
CA ASP A 826 27.01 4.81 -22.42
C ASP A 826 26.96 3.51 -21.60
N LEU A 827 27.00 2.38 -22.26
CA LEU A 827 26.97 1.08 -21.60
C LEU A 827 28.20 0.79 -20.73
N SER A 828 29.30 1.56 -20.88
CA SER A 828 30.50 1.44 -20.03
C SER A 828 30.34 2.19 -18.70
N ARG A 829 29.33 3.05 -18.59
CA ARG A 829 29.01 3.85 -17.40
C ARG A 829 27.53 3.70 -17.00
N VAL A 830 27.18 2.53 -16.46
CA VAL A 830 25.84 2.22 -15.98
C VAL A 830 25.84 2.02 -14.47
N ALA A 831 24.98 2.74 -13.77
CA ALA A 831 24.65 2.49 -12.38
C ALA A 831 23.32 1.74 -12.29
N ILE A 832 23.21 0.79 -11.35
CA ILE A 832 21.94 0.21 -10.95
C ILE A 832 21.56 0.73 -9.56
N HIS A 833 20.34 1.18 -9.39
CA HIS A 833 19.83 1.76 -8.14
C HIS A 833 18.39 1.37 -7.88
N GLY A 834 18.11 0.92 -6.66
CA GLY A 834 16.75 0.65 -6.19
C GLY A 834 16.65 0.61 -4.67
N TRP A 835 15.43 0.49 -4.16
CA TRP A 835 15.10 0.42 -2.74
C TRP A 835 14.35 -0.86 -2.43
N SER A 836 14.57 -1.45 -1.23
CA SER A 836 13.90 -2.69 -0.80
C SER A 836 14.23 -3.85 -1.73
N TYR A 837 13.24 -4.45 -2.41
CA TYR A 837 13.47 -5.43 -3.48
C TYR A 837 14.39 -4.88 -4.59
N GLY A 838 14.23 -3.61 -4.96
CA GLY A 838 15.14 -2.95 -5.90
C GLY A 838 16.56 -2.80 -5.37
N GLY A 839 16.75 -2.66 -4.07
CA GLY A 839 18.06 -2.72 -3.41
C GLY A 839 18.67 -4.11 -3.51
N PHE A 840 17.87 -5.14 -3.29
CA PHE A 840 18.24 -6.54 -3.50
C PHE A 840 18.70 -6.77 -4.97
N LEU A 841 17.89 -6.33 -5.95
CA LEU A 841 18.24 -6.47 -7.36
C LEU A 841 19.49 -5.64 -7.75
N SER A 842 19.72 -4.50 -7.09
CA SER A 842 20.97 -3.73 -7.33
C SER A 842 22.20 -4.52 -6.93
N LEU A 843 22.14 -5.27 -5.82
CA LEU A 843 23.19 -6.18 -5.38
C LEU A 843 23.33 -7.39 -6.31
N MET A 844 22.20 -8.02 -6.67
CA MET A 844 22.19 -9.14 -7.62
C MET A 844 22.75 -8.74 -8.99
N GLY A 845 22.44 -7.53 -9.47
CA GLY A 845 22.99 -6.97 -10.69
C GLY A 845 24.50 -6.87 -10.64
N LEU A 846 25.07 -6.35 -9.55
CA LEU A 846 26.51 -6.24 -9.40
C LEU A 846 27.22 -7.59 -9.26
N ILE A 847 26.55 -8.59 -8.63
CA ILE A 847 27.07 -9.96 -8.51
C ILE A 847 27.08 -10.70 -9.85
N HIS A 848 25.97 -10.65 -10.59
CA HIS A 848 25.80 -11.46 -11.81
C HIS A 848 26.27 -10.78 -13.08
N LYS A 849 26.27 -9.44 -13.12
CA LYS A 849 26.61 -8.65 -14.30
C LYS A 849 27.58 -7.49 -13.96
N PRO A 850 28.72 -7.77 -13.29
CA PRO A 850 29.67 -6.73 -12.88
C PRO A 850 30.30 -5.99 -14.07
N GLN A 851 30.27 -6.60 -15.26
CA GLN A 851 30.75 -5.98 -16.51
C GLN A 851 29.73 -4.99 -17.10
N VAL A 852 28.41 -5.10 -16.73
CA VAL A 852 27.37 -4.17 -17.19
C VAL A 852 27.23 -3.01 -16.21
N PHE A 853 27.14 -3.32 -14.92
CA PHE A 853 26.92 -2.33 -13.88
C PHE A 853 28.24 -1.88 -13.27
N LYS A 854 28.64 -0.65 -13.61
CA LYS A 854 29.87 -0.05 -13.06
C LYS A 854 29.73 0.21 -11.56
N VAL A 855 28.57 0.65 -11.11
CA VAL A 855 28.26 0.85 -9.68
C VAL A 855 26.86 0.36 -9.35
N ALA A 856 26.68 -0.09 -8.10
CA ALA A 856 25.39 -0.41 -7.51
C ALA A 856 25.11 0.46 -6.28
N ILE A 857 23.90 0.97 -6.18
CA ILE A 857 23.41 1.74 -5.03
C ILE A 857 22.19 1.00 -4.48
N ALA A 858 22.37 0.31 -3.36
CA ALA A 858 21.39 -0.56 -2.76
C ALA A 858 20.77 0.09 -1.52
N GLY A 859 19.49 0.48 -1.62
CA GLY A 859 18.73 1.05 -0.50
C GLY A 859 17.92 -0.01 0.23
N ALA A 860 18.04 -0.10 1.56
CA ALA A 860 17.31 -1.02 2.44
C ALA A 860 17.18 -2.44 1.83
N PRO A 861 18.27 -3.09 1.38
CA PRO A 861 18.19 -4.31 0.59
C PRO A 861 17.82 -5.53 1.43
N VAL A 862 16.96 -6.40 0.91
CA VAL A 862 16.91 -7.79 1.35
C VAL A 862 18.22 -8.47 0.92
N THR A 863 18.89 -9.15 1.83
CA THR A 863 20.20 -9.77 1.55
C THR A 863 20.25 -11.27 1.81
N VAL A 864 19.29 -11.75 2.58
CA VAL A 864 19.08 -13.18 2.86
C VAL A 864 17.58 -13.42 3.11
N TRP A 865 16.95 -14.24 2.27
CA TRP A 865 15.50 -14.43 2.27
C TRP A 865 14.99 -15.14 3.54
N MET A 866 15.79 -15.97 4.17
CA MET A 866 15.42 -16.61 5.45
C MET A 866 15.25 -15.62 6.62
N ALA A 867 15.70 -14.40 6.50
CA ALA A 867 15.55 -13.38 7.53
C ALA A 867 14.34 -12.45 7.28
N TYR A 868 13.65 -12.61 6.15
CA TYR A 868 12.43 -11.86 5.84
C TYR A 868 11.19 -12.63 6.30
N ASP A 869 10.01 -12.00 6.27
CA ASP A 869 8.80 -12.57 6.85
C ASP A 869 8.21 -13.74 6.03
N THR A 870 7.35 -14.52 6.70
CA THR A 870 6.65 -15.68 6.14
C THR A 870 5.68 -15.31 5.04
N GLY A 871 4.90 -14.24 5.22
CA GLY A 871 3.82 -13.88 4.30
C GLY A 871 4.31 -13.51 2.91
N TYR A 872 5.39 -12.74 2.83
CA TYR A 872 6.03 -12.38 1.57
C TYR A 872 6.89 -13.53 1.03
N THR A 873 7.84 -13.97 1.82
CA THR A 873 8.89 -14.86 1.31
C THR A 873 8.34 -16.22 0.89
N GLU A 874 7.50 -16.84 1.73
CA GLU A 874 6.95 -18.16 1.43
C GLU A 874 5.93 -18.13 0.28
N ARG A 875 5.24 -16.99 0.07
CA ARG A 875 4.40 -16.80 -1.12
C ARG A 875 5.16 -17.00 -2.41
N TYR A 876 6.37 -16.43 -2.50
CA TYR A 876 7.15 -16.42 -3.74
C TYR A 876 8.19 -17.51 -3.81
N MET A 877 8.69 -17.99 -2.67
CA MET A 877 9.83 -18.92 -2.59
C MET A 877 9.49 -20.28 -1.98
N ASP A 878 8.23 -20.48 -1.52
CA ASP A 878 7.84 -21.63 -0.71
C ASP A 878 8.59 -21.65 0.63
N VAL A 879 8.35 -22.63 1.49
CA VAL A 879 9.11 -22.81 2.73
C VAL A 879 10.54 -23.26 2.43
N PRO A 880 11.54 -22.93 3.27
CA PRO A 880 12.95 -23.24 2.99
C PRO A 880 13.25 -24.72 2.77
N GLU A 881 12.50 -25.60 3.44
CA GLU A 881 12.64 -27.06 3.31
C GLU A 881 12.31 -27.55 1.90
N ASN A 882 11.39 -26.89 1.21
CA ASN A 882 10.94 -27.26 -0.13
C ASN A 882 11.81 -26.63 -1.23
N ASN A 883 12.48 -25.50 -0.96
CA ASN A 883 13.19 -24.70 -1.98
C ASN A 883 14.57 -24.22 -1.51
N GLN A 884 15.37 -25.06 -0.89
CA GLN A 884 16.68 -24.68 -0.39
C GLN A 884 17.56 -24.03 -1.48
N GLN A 885 17.54 -24.59 -2.68
CA GLN A 885 18.34 -24.08 -3.80
C GLN A 885 17.94 -22.63 -4.20
N GLY A 886 16.64 -22.32 -4.24
CA GLY A 886 16.15 -20.97 -4.54
C GLY A 886 16.56 -19.96 -3.48
N TYR A 887 16.47 -20.33 -2.21
CA TYR A 887 16.92 -19.50 -1.10
C TYR A 887 18.43 -19.24 -1.14
N GLU A 888 19.25 -20.24 -1.45
CA GLU A 888 20.69 -20.09 -1.60
C GLU A 888 21.02 -19.18 -2.78
N ALA A 889 20.45 -19.45 -3.95
CA ALA A 889 20.70 -18.67 -5.18
C ALA A 889 20.24 -17.20 -5.07
N GLY A 890 19.09 -16.96 -4.39
CA GLY A 890 18.51 -15.63 -4.20
C GLY A 890 19.11 -14.84 -3.04
N SER A 891 19.97 -15.42 -2.18
CA SER A 891 20.50 -14.73 -1.01
C SER A 891 21.86 -14.10 -1.29
N VAL A 892 21.85 -12.78 -1.53
CA VAL A 892 23.05 -11.95 -1.85
C VAL A 892 24.21 -12.21 -0.90
N ALA A 893 23.94 -12.25 0.40
CA ALA A 893 24.98 -12.39 1.43
C ALA A 893 25.75 -13.73 1.36
N LEU A 894 25.24 -14.71 0.64
CA LEU A 894 25.91 -15.99 0.41
C LEU A 894 26.82 -15.98 -0.84
N HIS A 895 26.81 -14.91 -1.62
CA HIS A 895 27.57 -14.78 -2.88
C HIS A 895 28.47 -13.55 -2.93
N VAL A 896 28.84 -12.99 -1.78
CA VAL A 896 29.64 -11.76 -1.69
C VAL A 896 31.02 -11.91 -2.34
N GLU A 897 31.56 -13.12 -2.44
CA GLU A 897 32.83 -13.40 -3.10
C GLU A 897 32.82 -13.05 -4.60
N LYS A 898 31.63 -13.08 -5.23
CA LYS A 898 31.42 -12.70 -6.64
C LYS A 898 31.41 -11.20 -6.88
N LEU A 899 31.27 -10.38 -5.82
CA LEU A 899 31.34 -8.93 -5.94
C LEU A 899 32.71 -8.46 -6.42
N PRO A 900 32.79 -7.35 -7.16
CA PRO A 900 34.06 -6.77 -7.61
C PRO A 900 34.99 -6.43 -6.45
N ASN A 901 36.30 -6.50 -6.72
CA ASN A 901 37.34 -6.11 -5.76
C ASN A 901 37.76 -4.63 -5.91
N GLU A 902 37.28 -3.97 -6.96
CA GLU A 902 37.55 -2.55 -7.17
C GLU A 902 36.81 -1.70 -6.14
N PRO A 903 37.45 -0.68 -5.57
CA PRO A 903 36.79 0.22 -4.63
C PRO A 903 35.69 1.04 -5.31
N ASN A 904 34.77 1.53 -4.51
CA ASN A 904 33.69 2.46 -4.92
C ASN A 904 32.68 1.90 -5.94
N ARG A 905 32.53 0.57 -5.98
CA ARG A 905 31.53 -0.11 -6.83
C ARG A 905 30.18 -0.29 -6.13
N LEU A 906 30.13 -0.21 -4.81
CA LEU A 906 28.95 -0.50 -3.98
C LEU A 906 28.72 0.58 -2.93
N LEU A 907 27.53 1.19 -2.94
CA LEU A 907 26.98 2.02 -1.87
C LEU A 907 25.73 1.36 -1.29
N ILE A 908 25.70 1.19 0.03
CA ILE A 908 24.55 0.65 0.78
C ILE A 908 23.95 1.80 1.60
N LEU A 909 22.63 1.92 1.58
CA LEU A 909 21.86 2.95 2.30
C LEU A 909 20.77 2.25 3.12
N HIS A 910 20.62 2.53 4.43
CA HIS A 910 19.61 1.86 5.24
C HIS A 910 19.14 2.70 6.42
N GLY A 911 17.83 2.67 6.71
CA GLY A 911 17.24 3.15 7.96
C GLY A 911 17.57 2.20 9.12
N PHE A 912 18.03 2.73 10.24
CA PHE A 912 18.43 1.87 11.37
C PHE A 912 17.25 1.24 12.10
N LEU A 913 16.10 1.93 12.10
CA LEU A 913 14.86 1.50 12.76
C LEU A 913 13.94 0.69 11.84
N ASP A 914 14.44 0.24 10.70
CA ASP A 914 13.65 -0.53 9.73
C ASP A 914 13.13 -1.82 10.36
N GLU A 915 11.81 -1.88 10.59
CA GLU A 915 11.10 -3.02 11.17
C GLU A 915 10.49 -3.94 10.11
N ASN A 916 10.65 -3.61 8.82
CA ASN A 916 10.24 -4.40 7.68
C ASN A 916 11.43 -5.21 7.13
N VAL A 917 12.34 -4.55 6.39
CA VAL A 917 13.62 -5.13 6.02
C VAL A 917 14.64 -4.74 7.10
N HIS A 918 14.72 -5.53 8.15
CA HIS A 918 15.52 -5.18 9.33
C HIS A 918 16.95 -4.81 8.98
N PHE A 919 17.52 -3.88 9.73
CA PHE A 919 18.94 -3.53 9.61
C PHE A 919 19.86 -4.76 9.74
N PHE A 920 19.36 -5.88 10.28
CA PHE A 920 20.03 -7.18 10.28
C PHE A 920 20.50 -7.59 8.88
N HIS A 921 19.71 -7.35 7.84
CA HIS A 921 20.08 -7.66 6.44
C HIS A 921 21.38 -6.97 6.04
N THR A 922 21.49 -5.67 6.28
CA THR A 922 22.72 -4.90 6.00
C THR A 922 23.84 -5.31 6.93
N ASN A 923 23.59 -5.50 8.23
CA ASN A 923 24.61 -5.93 9.17
C ASN A 923 25.20 -7.30 8.80
N PHE A 924 24.35 -8.24 8.41
CA PHE A 924 24.77 -9.57 7.97
C PHE A 924 25.59 -9.50 6.67
N LEU A 925 25.11 -8.75 5.67
CA LEU A 925 25.82 -8.50 4.42
C LEU A 925 27.22 -7.90 4.68
N VAL A 926 27.30 -6.84 5.48
CA VAL A 926 28.56 -6.16 5.83
C VAL A 926 29.53 -7.12 6.51
N SER A 927 29.03 -7.97 7.41
CA SER A 927 29.86 -9.00 8.05
C SER A 927 30.46 -9.98 7.03
N GLN A 928 29.69 -10.39 6.01
CA GLN A 928 30.22 -11.25 4.95
C GLN A 928 31.19 -10.50 4.03
N LEU A 929 30.92 -9.22 3.69
CA LEU A 929 31.82 -8.37 2.89
C LEU A 929 33.18 -8.22 3.58
N ILE A 930 33.19 -7.96 4.88
CA ILE A 930 34.44 -7.86 5.67
C ILE A 930 35.22 -9.18 5.63
N ARG A 931 34.53 -10.31 5.84
CA ARG A 931 35.18 -11.65 5.78
C ARG A 931 35.78 -11.95 4.41
N ALA A 932 35.11 -11.55 3.34
CA ALA A 932 35.53 -11.73 1.96
C ALA A 932 36.50 -10.64 1.47
N GLY A 933 36.83 -9.64 2.30
CA GLY A 933 37.71 -8.54 1.95
C GLY A 933 37.18 -7.63 0.82
N LYS A 934 35.85 -7.53 0.69
CA LYS A 934 35.21 -6.75 -0.38
C LYS A 934 35.00 -5.29 0.01
N PRO A 935 35.34 -4.33 -0.87
CA PRO A 935 35.12 -2.91 -0.60
C PRO A 935 33.65 -2.52 -0.73
N TYR A 936 33.16 -1.65 0.17
CA TYR A 936 31.83 -1.08 0.15
C TYR A 936 31.82 0.29 0.82
N GLN A 937 30.77 1.08 0.54
CA GLN A 937 30.41 2.28 1.30
C GLN A 937 29.05 2.04 1.97
N LEU A 938 28.86 2.55 3.19
CA LEU A 938 27.62 2.39 3.96
C LEU A 938 27.19 3.74 4.52
N GLN A 939 25.95 4.14 4.27
CA GLN A 939 25.29 5.27 4.90
C GLN A 939 24.10 4.77 5.71
N ILE A 940 24.10 5.02 7.01
CA ILE A 940 23.01 4.68 7.93
C ILE A 940 22.21 5.94 8.25
N TYR A 941 20.89 5.79 8.33
CA TYR A 941 19.95 6.82 8.80
C TYR A 941 19.39 6.39 10.17
N PRO A 942 19.93 6.92 11.27
CA PRO A 942 19.67 6.40 12.63
C PRO A 942 18.21 6.45 13.09
N ASN A 943 17.46 7.47 12.62
CA ASN A 943 16.08 7.72 13.03
C ASN A 943 15.06 7.36 11.96
N GLU A 944 15.48 6.70 10.88
CA GLU A 944 14.60 6.31 9.78
C GLU A 944 14.24 4.83 9.86
N ARG A 945 13.00 4.54 9.43
CA ARG A 945 12.46 3.19 9.25
C ARG A 945 12.68 2.71 7.82
N HIS A 946 11.80 1.84 7.31
CA HIS A 946 11.90 1.35 5.93
C HIS A 946 11.79 2.48 4.89
N SER A 947 10.95 3.48 5.15
CA SER A 947 10.86 4.68 4.32
C SER A 947 11.66 5.83 4.95
N ILE A 948 12.48 6.52 4.16
CA ILE A 948 13.15 7.76 4.59
C ILE A 948 12.12 8.90 4.56
N ARG A 949 11.63 9.30 5.72
CA ARG A 949 10.51 10.25 5.86
C ARG A 949 10.90 11.63 6.33
N CYS A 950 11.88 11.74 7.22
CA CYS A 950 12.35 13.03 7.67
C CYS A 950 12.89 13.85 6.49
N PRO A 951 12.45 15.10 6.32
CA PRO A 951 12.86 15.93 5.18
C PRO A 951 14.37 16.06 5.05
N GLU A 952 15.08 16.19 6.19
CA GLU A 952 16.53 16.33 6.27
C GLU A 952 17.23 15.04 5.83
N SER A 953 16.78 13.89 6.33
CA SER A 953 17.30 12.58 5.95
C SER A 953 17.08 12.31 4.47
N GLY A 954 15.90 12.65 3.96
CA GLY A 954 15.58 12.50 2.55
C GLY A 954 16.41 13.41 1.64
N GLU A 955 16.66 14.66 2.04
CA GLU A 955 17.57 15.55 1.32
C GLU A 955 19.00 15.00 1.32
N HIS A 956 19.50 14.58 2.48
CA HIS A 956 20.83 13.97 2.63
C HIS A 956 20.97 12.69 1.78
N TYR A 957 19.95 11.83 1.76
CA TYR A 957 19.91 10.63 0.95
C TYR A 957 20.08 10.93 -0.55
N GLU A 958 19.34 11.91 -1.08
CA GLU A 958 19.42 12.26 -2.49
C GLU A 958 20.77 12.90 -2.84
N VAL A 959 21.32 13.74 -1.95
CA VAL A 959 22.65 14.32 -2.11
C VAL A 959 23.74 13.26 -2.10
N THR A 960 23.66 12.29 -1.16
CA THR A 960 24.61 11.16 -1.07
C THR A 960 24.62 10.34 -2.35
N LEU A 961 23.42 10.03 -2.87
CA LEU A 961 23.25 9.30 -4.12
C LEU A 961 23.90 10.04 -5.30
N LEU A 962 23.60 11.33 -5.47
CA LEU A 962 24.13 12.15 -6.54
C LEU A 962 25.65 12.33 -6.43
N HIS A 963 26.15 12.54 -5.21
CA HIS A 963 27.58 12.65 -4.96
C HIS A 963 28.33 11.37 -5.34
N PHE A 964 27.79 10.21 -4.92
CA PHE A 964 28.38 8.91 -5.27
C PHE A 964 28.40 8.68 -6.80
N LEU A 965 27.31 9.01 -7.48
CA LEU A 965 27.23 8.88 -8.94
C LEU A 965 28.25 9.77 -9.66
N GLN A 966 28.37 11.05 -9.30
CA GLN A 966 29.29 11.98 -9.99
C GLN A 966 30.77 11.66 -9.75
N GLU A 967 31.07 10.98 -8.62
CA GLU A 967 32.48 10.61 -8.34
C GLU A 967 32.87 9.26 -8.93
N HIS A 968 31.92 8.34 -9.16
CA HIS A 968 32.25 6.95 -9.47
C HIS A 968 31.63 6.42 -10.76
N LEU A 969 30.72 7.15 -11.39
CA LEU A 969 30.11 6.80 -12.67
C LEU A 969 30.63 7.69 -13.79
#